data_a51b77588be12fa0239f3ccd749c38fb
#
_entry.id   a51b77588be12fa0239f3ccd749c38fb
#
_cell.length_a   1.000
_cell.length_b   1.000
_cell.length_c   1.000
_cell.angle_alpha   90.00
_cell.angle_beta   90.00
_cell.angle_gamma   90.00
#
_symmetry.space_group_name_H-M   'P 1'
#
loop_
_entity.id
_entity.type
_entity.pdbx_description
1 polymer ?
#
loop_
_entity_poly.entity_id
_entity_poly.type
_entity_poly.pdbx_seq_one_letter_code
_entity_poly.pdbx_strand_id
1 'polypeptide(L)'
;MPSMASRDTFFNLYAHGFARVALATPLVRIGDPMANAAATLALMREAAREKAVLAVFPELGLSAYSCEDLFHQQALIRAAEEALAWLIAKSKALPLAAFVGLPVAVDGLLYNCAALICRGRLLGVVPKTYLPNYREFYELRQFTPGGNNVKEIALAGQVVPFGPLIFKWKENQKLRLFAEICEDLWVPIPPSSHAALAGATVIANLSASNVVIGKHQYRKELAGNQSARCIAAYLYSAAGAGESTTDLAWDGHAMAFENGSLLAESQRFSDKGQLTFADLDLERLEADRMRQNSFGESARRHAGDVASFRIVDFSFSLPGGKIPLQRKVERFPYVPSDPATRDARCEEVYRIQVEGLATRMRATGTKKLVIGVSGGLDSTQALLVCARVMDELGLPRKNILAYTMPGFATSTRTRSSAWQLMRAVGASAEEIDIRPSCMQMFKDLGHPYAKGHKQYDIAFENVQAGERTSHLFRLANHNAGLVVGTGDLSELALGWSTYGVGDHMSHYNVNVSVPKTLIQYLIGWVAQSGQFSEPVSKSLARVLDTEISPELKPNQKTEDVIGPYELQDFHLYYTLRFGYAPSKVAFLAWTAWRDKYSLREIRKWLEVFLRRFFQTSQFKRSALPNGPKVGSGGSLSPRGDWRAPSDGNASVWLQDLKKIPTGA
;
A
#
# COMPACT_ATOMS: atom_id res chain seq x y z
N MET A 1 9.23 32.72 -6.33
CA MET A 1 8.01 32.06 -5.79
C MET A 1 7.42 31.20 -6.89
N PRO A 2 6.99 29.96 -6.67
CA PRO A 2 6.25 29.21 -7.68
C PRO A 2 4.98 29.99 -8.04
N SER A 3 4.61 30.04 -9.32
CA SER A 3 3.38 30.71 -9.77
C SER A 3 2.15 30.08 -9.11
N MET A 4 1.04 30.82 -8.98
CA MET A 4 -0.23 30.26 -8.43
C MET A 4 -0.64 28.96 -9.15
N ALA A 5 -0.41 28.87 -10.46
CA ALA A 5 -0.67 27.68 -11.26
C ALA A 5 0.16 26.44 -10.80
N SER A 6 1.41 26.63 -10.34
CA SER A 6 2.24 25.51 -9.82
C SER A 6 1.79 25.05 -8.43
N ARG A 7 1.18 25.93 -7.65
CA ARG A 7 0.67 25.65 -6.31
C ARG A 7 -0.58 24.78 -6.35
N ASP A 8 -1.53 25.12 -7.24
CA ASP A 8 -2.76 24.34 -7.40
C ASP A 8 -2.49 22.97 -7.99
N THR A 9 -1.45 22.82 -8.82
CA THR A 9 -1.02 21.54 -9.39
C THR A 9 -0.55 20.57 -8.32
N PHE A 10 0.15 21.00 -7.27
CA PHE A 10 0.59 20.12 -6.18
C PHE A 10 -0.60 19.49 -5.43
N PHE A 11 -1.73 20.19 -5.28
CA PHE A 11 -2.92 19.69 -4.60
C PHE A 11 -3.89 18.96 -5.54
N ASN A 12 -3.42 18.53 -6.71
CA ASN A 12 -4.17 17.78 -7.70
C ASN A 12 -3.70 16.33 -7.75
N LEU A 13 -4.58 15.38 -7.44
CA LEU A 13 -4.26 13.95 -7.43
C LEU A 13 -3.63 13.45 -8.75
N TYR A 14 -4.06 14.03 -9.89
CA TYR A 14 -3.54 13.66 -11.22
C TYR A 14 -2.06 14.00 -11.40
N ALA A 15 -1.57 15.02 -10.72
CA ALA A 15 -0.14 15.38 -10.75
C ALA A 15 0.76 14.39 -10.01
N HIS A 16 0.15 13.50 -9.22
CA HIS A 16 0.84 12.46 -8.44
C HIS A 16 0.58 11.05 -8.96
N GLY A 17 0.14 10.92 -10.21
CA GLY A 17 -0.06 9.61 -10.86
C GLY A 17 -1.33 8.87 -10.43
N PHE A 18 -2.25 9.55 -9.72
CA PHE A 18 -3.56 9.00 -9.42
C PHE A 18 -4.55 9.29 -10.55
N ALA A 19 -5.62 8.49 -10.62
CA ALA A 19 -6.77 8.70 -11.50
C ALA A 19 -8.06 8.42 -10.74
N ARG A 20 -9.00 9.39 -10.73
CA ARG A 20 -10.33 9.18 -10.17
C ARG A 20 -11.24 8.50 -11.16
N VAL A 21 -11.89 7.44 -10.71
CA VAL A 21 -12.89 6.68 -11.48
C VAL A 21 -14.22 6.62 -10.73
N ALA A 22 -15.29 6.41 -11.47
CA ALA A 22 -16.64 6.27 -10.94
C ALA A 22 -17.23 4.92 -11.38
N LEU A 23 -17.82 4.20 -10.45
CA LEU A 23 -18.63 3.02 -10.68
C LEU A 23 -20.10 3.42 -10.54
N ALA A 24 -20.87 3.22 -11.58
CA ALA A 24 -22.23 3.69 -11.67
C ALA A 24 -23.24 2.52 -11.64
N THR A 25 -24.23 2.61 -10.79
CA THR A 25 -25.38 1.69 -10.79
C THR A 25 -26.66 2.50 -11.00
N PRO A 26 -27.08 2.72 -12.27
CA PRO A 26 -28.28 3.49 -12.57
C PRO A 26 -29.54 2.73 -12.15
N LEU A 27 -30.62 3.47 -11.89
CA LEU A 27 -31.99 2.90 -11.88
C LEU A 27 -32.40 2.68 -13.33
N VAL A 28 -32.60 1.44 -13.73
CA VAL A 28 -32.97 1.10 -15.13
C VAL A 28 -34.46 0.85 -15.30
N ARG A 29 -34.92 0.86 -16.57
CA ARG A 29 -36.22 0.44 -16.99
C ARG A 29 -36.10 -0.60 -18.10
N ILE A 30 -36.74 -1.74 -17.91
CA ILE A 30 -36.65 -2.87 -18.83
C ILE A 30 -37.27 -2.45 -20.19
N GLY A 31 -36.49 -2.64 -21.26
CA GLY A 31 -36.94 -2.35 -22.61
C GLY A 31 -37.18 -0.87 -22.94
N ASP A 32 -36.67 0.07 -22.12
CA ASP A 32 -36.73 1.51 -22.36
C ASP A 32 -35.29 2.13 -22.49
N PRO A 33 -34.62 1.90 -23.63
CA PRO A 33 -33.23 2.35 -23.80
C PRO A 33 -33.04 3.87 -23.67
N MET A 34 -34.02 4.66 -24.07
CA MET A 34 -33.90 6.12 -24.00
C MET A 34 -33.97 6.65 -22.55
N ALA A 35 -34.88 6.09 -21.72
CA ALA A 35 -34.91 6.41 -20.30
C ALA A 35 -33.60 5.99 -19.60
N ASN A 36 -33.05 4.82 -19.95
CA ASN A 36 -31.80 4.32 -19.40
C ASN A 36 -30.61 5.17 -19.84
N ALA A 37 -30.55 5.63 -21.09
CA ALA A 37 -29.55 6.57 -21.57
C ALA A 37 -29.61 7.92 -20.84
N ALA A 38 -30.84 8.41 -20.53
CA ALA A 38 -31.00 9.63 -19.76
C ALA A 38 -30.49 9.47 -18.31
N ALA A 39 -30.77 8.35 -17.65
CA ALA A 39 -30.24 8.01 -16.32
C ALA A 39 -28.71 7.88 -16.33
N THR A 40 -28.16 7.19 -17.34
CA THR A 40 -26.71 7.07 -17.58
C THR A 40 -26.07 8.45 -17.74
N LEU A 41 -26.63 9.34 -18.57
CA LEU A 41 -26.12 10.70 -18.77
C LEU A 41 -26.12 11.53 -17.47
N ALA A 42 -27.14 11.38 -16.63
CA ALA A 42 -27.22 12.07 -15.35
C ALA A 42 -26.02 11.69 -14.45
N LEU A 43 -25.73 10.40 -14.31
CA LEU A 43 -24.60 9.90 -13.55
C LEU A 43 -23.25 10.25 -14.19
N MET A 44 -23.14 10.25 -15.54
CA MET A 44 -21.93 10.74 -16.23
C MET A 44 -21.65 12.22 -15.92
N ARG A 45 -22.67 13.07 -15.87
CA ARG A 45 -22.53 14.50 -15.51
C ARG A 45 -22.06 14.66 -14.06
N GLU A 46 -22.58 13.86 -13.17
CA GLU A 46 -22.15 13.86 -11.76
C GLU A 46 -20.71 13.38 -11.62
N ALA A 47 -20.33 12.27 -12.26
CA ALA A 47 -18.96 11.78 -12.29
C ALA A 47 -17.96 12.83 -12.84
N ALA A 48 -18.35 13.54 -13.91
CA ALA A 48 -17.50 14.61 -14.46
C ALA A 48 -17.40 15.82 -13.53
N ARG A 49 -18.44 16.17 -12.77
CA ARG A 49 -18.39 17.24 -11.73
C ARG A 49 -17.41 16.87 -10.62
N GLU A 50 -17.39 15.62 -10.19
CA GLU A 50 -16.47 15.07 -9.21
C GLU A 50 -15.06 14.82 -9.78
N LYS A 51 -14.80 15.25 -11.02
CA LYS A 51 -13.52 15.14 -11.70
C LYS A 51 -13.05 13.71 -11.98
N ALA A 52 -13.97 12.75 -12.07
CA ALA A 52 -13.65 11.42 -12.57
C ALA A 52 -13.28 11.48 -14.06
N VAL A 53 -12.36 10.61 -14.49
CA VAL A 53 -11.92 10.49 -15.90
C VAL A 53 -12.49 9.27 -16.59
N LEU A 54 -13.01 8.33 -15.80
CA LEU A 54 -13.67 7.12 -16.26
C LEU A 54 -14.94 6.87 -15.45
N ALA A 55 -16.05 6.51 -16.13
CA ALA A 55 -17.23 5.91 -15.51
C ALA A 55 -17.47 4.51 -16.08
N VAL A 56 -17.87 3.57 -15.22
CA VAL A 56 -18.19 2.18 -15.60
C VAL A 56 -19.63 1.91 -15.22
N PHE A 57 -20.45 1.53 -16.21
CA PHE A 57 -21.86 1.20 -16.07
C PHE A 57 -22.06 -0.32 -16.14
N PRO A 58 -23.20 -0.86 -15.68
CA PRO A 58 -23.49 -2.28 -15.72
C PRO A 58 -23.64 -2.86 -17.14
N GLU A 59 -23.58 -4.18 -17.22
CA GLU A 59 -23.86 -5.00 -18.40
C GLU A 59 -25.26 -4.73 -18.94
N LEU A 60 -25.38 -4.57 -20.29
CA LEU A 60 -26.65 -4.30 -20.99
C LEU A 60 -27.47 -3.13 -20.43
N GLY A 61 -26.79 -2.19 -19.71
CA GLY A 61 -27.48 -1.11 -18.98
C GLY A 61 -28.33 -0.17 -19.82
N LEU A 62 -28.12 -0.10 -21.14
CA LEU A 62 -29.01 0.70 -22.01
C LEU A 62 -30.36 0.01 -22.30
N SER A 63 -30.44 -1.32 -22.33
CA SER A 63 -31.70 -2.07 -22.51
C SER A 63 -32.33 -2.53 -21.20
N ALA A 64 -31.59 -2.64 -20.13
CA ALA A 64 -31.59 -3.55 -19.00
C ALA A 64 -31.16 -4.97 -19.41
N TYR A 65 -30.61 -5.70 -18.45
CA TYR A 65 -30.11 -7.08 -18.67
C TYR A 65 -31.27 -8.08 -18.80
N SER A 66 -32.28 -7.93 -17.98
CA SER A 66 -33.40 -8.86 -17.83
C SER A 66 -34.48 -8.73 -18.92
N CYS A 67 -34.08 -8.39 -20.14
CA CYS A 67 -34.99 -8.29 -21.32
C CYS A 67 -35.30 -9.65 -21.96
N GLU A 68 -34.57 -10.72 -21.63
CA GLU A 68 -34.79 -12.07 -22.14
C GLU A 68 -35.01 -12.12 -23.66
N ASP A 69 -36.06 -12.78 -24.17
CA ASP A 69 -36.36 -12.89 -25.60
C ASP A 69 -36.80 -11.56 -26.25
N LEU A 70 -36.97 -10.50 -25.49
CA LEU A 70 -37.13 -9.16 -26.07
C LEU A 70 -35.88 -8.74 -26.86
N PHE A 71 -34.72 -9.31 -26.58
CA PHE A 71 -33.53 -9.12 -27.42
C PHE A 71 -33.68 -9.61 -28.86
N HIS A 72 -34.64 -10.47 -29.16
CA HIS A 72 -34.98 -10.86 -30.54
C HIS A 72 -35.89 -9.84 -31.26
N GLN A 73 -36.31 -8.78 -30.58
CA GLN A 73 -37.15 -7.75 -31.17
C GLN A 73 -36.29 -6.65 -31.83
N GLN A 74 -36.42 -6.50 -33.14
CA GLN A 74 -35.68 -5.49 -33.90
C GLN A 74 -35.91 -4.06 -33.40
N ALA A 75 -37.10 -3.79 -32.86
CA ALA A 75 -37.43 -2.49 -32.26
C ALA A 75 -36.53 -2.18 -31.06
N LEU A 76 -36.26 -3.16 -30.17
CA LEU A 76 -35.41 -2.96 -29.00
C LEU A 76 -33.93 -2.73 -29.41
N ILE A 77 -33.44 -3.50 -30.38
CA ILE A 77 -32.04 -3.37 -30.85
C ILE A 77 -31.84 -1.99 -31.48
N ARG A 78 -32.76 -1.53 -32.35
CA ARG A 78 -32.67 -0.18 -32.92
C ARG A 78 -32.77 0.91 -31.86
N ALA A 79 -33.71 0.78 -30.91
CA ALA A 79 -33.85 1.73 -29.82
C ALA A 79 -32.61 1.82 -28.95
N ALA A 80 -31.91 0.70 -28.71
CA ALA A 80 -30.64 0.68 -27.97
C ALA A 80 -29.51 1.42 -28.73
N GLU A 81 -29.43 1.24 -30.06
CA GLU A 81 -28.47 1.97 -30.90
C GLU A 81 -28.80 3.48 -30.96
N GLU A 82 -30.06 3.85 -31.13
CA GLU A 82 -30.51 5.25 -31.08
C GLU A 82 -30.21 5.92 -29.74
N ALA A 83 -30.44 5.19 -28.62
CA ALA A 83 -30.12 5.65 -27.28
C ALA A 83 -28.60 5.86 -27.08
N LEU A 84 -27.78 4.96 -27.63
CA LEU A 84 -26.31 5.13 -27.65
C LEU A 84 -25.92 6.37 -28.44
N ALA A 85 -26.45 6.57 -29.65
CA ALA A 85 -26.19 7.75 -30.48
C ALA A 85 -26.56 9.04 -29.76
N TRP A 86 -27.75 9.07 -29.13
CA TRP A 86 -28.17 10.19 -28.30
C TRP A 86 -27.22 10.46 -27.12
N LEU A 87 -26.83 9.42 -26.40
CA LEU A 87 -25.90 9.52 -25.26
C LEU A 87 -24.55 10.07 -25.70
N ILE A 88 -23.97 9.59 -26.81
CA ILE A 88 -22.73 10.09 -27.41
C ILE A 88 -22.84 11.58 -27.68
N ALA A 89 -23.92 12.01 -28.37
CA ALA A 89 -24.12 13.42 -28.71
C ALA A 89 -24.26 14.30 -27.46
N LYS A 90 -25.02 13.88 -26.45
CA LYS A 90 -25.25 14.65 -25.20
C LYS A 90 -24.07 14.66 -24.24
N SER A 91 -23.16 13.69 -24.30
CA SER A 91 -21.94 13.65 -23.49
C SER A 91 -20.74 14.37 -24.10
N LYS A 92 -20.88 14.97 -25.29
CA LYS A 92 -19.76 15.61 -26.04
C LYS A 92 -18.93 16.61 -25.21
N ALA A 93 -19.58 17.38 -24.34
CA ALA A 93 -18.90 18.38 -23.49
C ALA A 93 -18.24 17.80 -22.23
N LEU A 94 -18.51 16.55 -21.88
CA LEU A 94 -17.99 15.95 -20.65
C LEU A 94 -16.55 15.48 -20.85
N PRO A 95 -15.59 15.92 -20.00
CA PRO A 95 -14.21 15.43 -20.01
C PRO A 95 -14.12 14.07 -19.28
N LEU A 96 -14.81 13.07 -19.82
CA LEU A 96 -15.03 11.75 -19.21
C LEU A 96 -15.08 10.69 -20.29
N ALA A 97 -14.43 9.56 -20.08
CA ALA A 97 -14.68 8.33 -20.82
C ALA A 97 -15.71 7.47 -20.05
N ALA A 98 -16.60 6.75 -20.73
CA ALA A 98 -17.57 5.90 -20.07
C ALA A 98 -17.74 4.57 -20.82
N PHE A 99 -17.65 3.45 -20.09
CA PHE A 99 -18.08 2.14 -20.56
C PHE A 99 -19.58 1.99 -20.32
N VAL A 100 -20.33 1.70 -21.37
CA VAL A 100 -21.77 1.45 -21.31
C VAL A 100 -22.11 0.10 -21.94
N GLY A 101 -22.99 -0.68 -21.31
CA GLY A 101 -23.41 -2.00 -21.76
C GLY A 101 -24.64 -1.89 -22.68
N LEU A 102 -24.62 -2.60 -23.84
CA LEU A 102 -25.74 -2.66 -24.76
C LEU A 102 -25.69 -3.91 -25.66
N PRO A 103 -26.86 -4.35 -26.21
CA PRO A 103 -26.89 -5.35 -27.28
C PRO A 103 -26.48 -4.70 -28.61
N VAL A 104 -25.63 -5.38 -29.41
CA VAL A 104 -25.17 -4.90 -30.71
C VAL A 104 -25.33 -6.00 -31.78
N ALA A 105 -26.04 -5.69 -32.85
CA ALA A 105 -26.20 -6.57 -33.99
C ALA A 105 -25.05 -6.31 -35.00
N VAL A 106 -24.33 -7.35 -35.39
CA VAL A 106 -23.19 -7.29 -36.34
C VAL A 106 -23.25 -8.51 -37.23
N ASP A 107 -23.31 -8.30 -38.55
CA ASP A 107 -23.26 -9.39 -39.56
C ASP A 107 -24.34 -10.48 -39.33
N GLY A 108 -25.53 -10.07 -38.88
CA GLY A 108 -26.66 -10.99 -38.62
C GLY A 108 -26.54 -11.74 -37.26
N LEU A 109 -25.57 -11.45 -36.45
CA LEU A 109 -25.35 -12.00 -35.10
C LEU A 109 -25.59 -10.92 -34.05
N LEU A 110 -26.10 -11.30 -32.87
CA LEU A 110 -26.32 -10.40 -31.76
C LEU A 110 -25.26 -10.64 -30.67
N TYR A 111 -24.69 -9.56 -30.17
CA TYR A 111 -23.63 -9.58 -29.17
C TYR A 111 -23.99 -8.76 -27.93
N ASN A 112 -23.63 -9.25 -26.76
CA ASN A 112 -23.62 -8.50 -25.52
C ASN A 112 -22.30 -7.73 -25.43
N CYS A 113 -22.34 -6.40 -25.39
CA CYS A 113 -21.18 -5.56 -25.62
C CYS A 113 -20.96 -4.47 -24.57
N ALA A 114 -19.69 -4.13 -24.37
CA ALA A 114 -19.23 -2.93 -23.68
C ALA A 114 -18.71 -1.91 -24.71
N ALA A 115 -19.38 -0.77 -24.83
CA ALA A 115 -18.98 0.34 -25.70
C ALA A 115 -18.27 1.42 -24.89
N LEU A 116 -17.09 1.88 -25.35
CA LEU A 116 -16.40 3.03 -24.73
C LEU A 116 -16.74 4.30 -25.49
N ILE A 117 -17.39 5.23 -24.81
CA ILE A 117 -17.72 6.55 -25.35
C ILE A 117 -16.87 7.64 -24.67
N CYS A 118 -16.46 8.64 -25.42
CA CYS A 118 -15.69 9.77 -24.92
C CYS A 118 -15.90 11.02 -25.79
N ARG A 119 -16.37 12.11 -25.19
CA ARG A 119 -16.49 13.43 -25.82
C ARG A 119 -17.16 13.44 -27.20
N GLY A 120 -18.30 12.78 -27.32
CA GLY A 120 -19.07 12.72 -28.55
C GLY A 120 -18.53 11.72 -29.59
N ARG A 121 -17.65 10.82 -29.20
CA ARG A 121 -17.11 9.74 -30.04
C ARG A 121 -17.36 8.38 -29.38
N LEU A 122 -17.73 7.43 -30.21
CA LEU A 122 -17.62 6.01 -29.90
C LEU A 122 -16.19 5.58 -30.24
N LEU A 123 -15.44 5.05 -29.27
CA LEU A 123 -14.04 4.71 -29.45
C LEU A 123 -13.85 3.26 -29.92
N GLY A 124 -14.77 2.39 -29.55
CA GLY A 124 -14.76 0.98 -29.89
C GLY A 124 -15.71 0.17 -29.03
N VAL A 125 -15.89 -1.09 -29.40
CA VAL A 125 -16.84 -2.01 -28.79
C VAL A 125 -16.17 -3.33 -28.47
N VAL A 126 -16.30 -3.79 -27.22
CA VAL A 126 -15.76 -5.07 -26.75
C VAL A 126 -16.94 -6.02 -26.52
N PRO A 127 -17.05 -7.14 -27.29
CA PRO A 127 -18.09 -8.14 -27.06
C PRO A 127 -17.71 -9.05 -25.88
N LYS A 128 -18.72 -9.57 -25.19
CA LYS A 128 -18.59 -10.59 -24.13
C LYS A 128 -18.00 -11.86 -24.72
N THR A 129 -16.95 -12.39 -24.06
CA THR A 129 -16.23 -13.56 -24.55
C THR A 129 -16.89 -14.86 -24.12
N TYR A 130 -17.34 -14.97 -22.88
CA TYR A 130 -17.98 -16.16 -22.31
C TYR A 130 -19.43 -15.87 -21.96
N LEU A 131 -20.35 -16.64 -22.53
CA LEU A 131 -21.77 -16.52 -22.30
C LEU A 131 -22.22 -17.63 -21.33
N PRO A 132 -22.74 -17.32 -20.14
CA PRO A 132 -23.22 -18.34 -19.22
C PRO A 132 -24.47 -19.01 -19.79
N ASN A 133 -24.49 -20.37 -19.73
CA ASN A 133 -25.61 -21.18 -20.20
C ASN A 133 -25.85 -22.35 -19.26
N TYR A 134 -26.06 -22.02 -17.99
CA TYR A 134 -26.29 -22.96 -16.89
C TYR A 134 -27.14 -22.31 -15.78
N ARG A 135 -27.89 -23.13 -15.03
CA ARG A 135 -28.81 -22.70 -13.97
C ARG A 135 -29.78 -21.65 -14.48
N GLU A 136 -29.83 -20.47 -13.85
CA GLU A 136 -30.66 -19.33 -14.21
C GLU A 136 -30.18 -18.57 -15.45
N PHE A 137 -29.00 -18.87 -15.98
CA PHE A 137 -28.41 -18.18 -17.13
C PHE A 137 -28.54 -19.02 -18.41
N TYR A 138 -28.97 -18.37 -19.52
CA TYR A 138 -29.10 -18.98 -20.84
C TYR A 138 -28.79 -17.97 -21.96
N GLU A 139 -27.72 -17.20 -21.80
CA GLU A 139 -27.34 -16.14 -22.74
C GLU A 139 -27.04 -16.64 -24.17
N LEU A 140 -26.62 -17.90 -24.33
CA LEU A 140 -26.42 -18.51 -25.66
C LEU A 140 -27.73 -18.59 -26.47
N ARG A 141 -28.91 -18.43 -25.85
CA ARG A 141 -30.19 -18.32 -26.55
C ARG A 141 -30.30 -17.00 -27.31
N GLN A 142 -29.75 -15.92 -26.79
CA GLN A 142 -29.88 -14.58 -27.35
C GLN A 142 -28.61 -14.08 -28.03
N PHE A 143 -27.44 -14.41 -27.50
CA PHE A 143 -26.16 -13.78 -27.88
C PHE A 143 -25.14 -14.76 -28.47
N THR A 144 -24.23 -14.19 -29.25
CA THR A 144 -23.06 -14.88 -29.81
C THR A 144 -21.82 -14.49 -29.00
N PRO A 145 -20.91 -15.45 -28.67
CA PRO A 145 -19.63 -15.15 -28.01
C PRO A 145 -18.74 -14.25 -28.86
N GLY A 146 -18.02 -13.34 -28.22
CA GLY A 146 -16.98 -12.54 -28.86
C GLY A 146 -15.78 -13.39 -29.29
N GLY A 147 -15.20 -13.04 -30.43
CA GLY A 147 -13.99 -13.68 -30.94
C GLY A 147 -12.72 -12.89 -30.66
N ASN A 148 -11.56 -13.49 -30.98
CA ASN A 148 -10.24 -12.86 -30.78
C ASN A 148 -9.83 -11.91 -31.93
N ASN A 149 -10.64 -11.76 -32.96
CA ASN A 149 -10.34 -10.92 -34.12
C ASN A 149 -10.96 -9.54 -33.98
N VAL A 150 -10.19 -8.51 -34.30
CA VAL A 150 -10.71 -7.14 -34.38
C VAL A 150 -11.18 -6.84 -35.80
N LYS A 151 -12.40 -6.35 -35.93
CA LYS A 151 -12.95 -5.86 -37.21
C LYS A 151 -13.54 -4.45 -37.02
N GLU A 152 -13.78 -3.75 -38.14
CA GLU A 152 -14.49 -2.48 -38.11
C GLU A 152 -16.00 -2.72 -38.27
N ILE A 153 -16.80 -2.00 -37.50
CA ILE A 153 -18.28 -2.05 -37.60
C ILE A 153 -18.86 -0.65 -37.71
N ALA A 154 -20.01 -0.52 -38.36
CA ALA A 154 -20.84 0.69 -38.34
C ALA A 154 -21.79 0.61 -37.14
N LEU A 155 -21.71 1.58 -36.20
CA LEU A 155 -22.62 1.65 -35.04
C LEU A 155 -22.82 3.11 -34.63
N ALA A 156 -24.05 3.49 -34.35
CA ALA A 156 -24.45 4.86 -33.95
C ALA A 156 -23.91 5.94 -34.89
N GLY A 157 -23.91 5.67 -36.21
CA GLY A 157 -23.43 6.57 -37.25
C GLY A 157 -21.88 6.74 -37.32
N GLN A 158 -21.10 5.90 -36.65
CA GLN A 158 -19.63 5.92 -36.65
C GLN A 158 -19.08 4.55 -37.08
N VAL A 159 -17.89 4.55 -37.70
CA VAL A 159 -17.15 3.31 -37.97
C VAL A 159 -16.10 3.16 -36.87
N VAL A 160 -16.15 2.02 -36.17
CA VAL A 160 -15.36 1.80 -34.96
C VAL A 160 -14.84 0.35 -34.88
N PRO A 161 -13.71 0.11 -34.20
CA PRO A 161 -13.21 -1.25 -33.95
C PRO A 161 -14.12 -2.02 -33.00
N PHE A 162 -14.29 -3.31 -33.31
CA PHE A 162 -15.05 -4.31 -32.56
C PHE A 162 -14.17 -5.53 -32.28
N GLY A 163 -14.03 -5.91 -31.01
CA GLY A 163 -13.20 -7.06 -30.61
C GLY A 163 -12.39 -6.81 -29.33
N PRO A 164 -11.28 -7.52 -29.12
CA PRO A 164 -10.39 -7.31 -27.97
C PRO A 164 -9.61 -5.99 -28.10
N LEU A 165 -10.06 -4.95 -27.36
CA LEU A 165 -9.54 -3.60 -27.47
C LEU A 165 -8.96 -3.13 -26.13
N ILE A 166 -7.79 -2.46 -26.18
CA ILE A 166 -7.23 -1.71 -25.06
C ILE A 166 -7.28 -0.22 -25.42
N PHE A 167 -7.91 0.57 -24.57
CA PHE A 167 -8.05 2.00 -24.78
C PHE A 167 -7.02 2.77 -23.97
N LYS A 168 -6.19 3.58 -24.64
CA LYS A 168 -5.06 4.29 -24.04
C LYS A 168 -5.30 5.79 -24.01
N TRP A 169 -5.28 6.38 -22.82
CA TRP A 169 -5.41 7.82 -22.66
C TRP A 169 -4.07 8.53 -22.91
N LYS A 170 -4.04 9.45 -23.89
CA LYS A 170 -2.80 10.11 -24.33
C LYS A 170 -2.16 11.00 -23.27
N GLU A 171 -2.96 11.69 -22.47
CA GLU A 171 -2.52 12.63 -21.45
C GLU A 171 -1.99 11.92 -20.19
N ASN A 172 -2.39 10.68 -19.97
CA ASN A 172 -1.80 9.80 -18.97
C ASN A 172 -1.70 8.37 -19.49
N GLN A 173 -0.57 8.08 -20.15
CA GLN A 173 -0.33 6.79 -20.81
C GLN A 173 -0.33 5.57 -19.87
N LYS A 174 -0.34 5.81 -18.55
CA LYS A 174 -0.49 4.77 -17.53
C LYS A 174 -1.94 4.32 -17.38
N LEU A 175 -2.91 5.12 -17.83
CA LEU A 175 -4.32 4.74 -17.88
C LEU A 175 -4.61 3.99 -19.19
N ARG A 176 -4.61 2.67 -19.11
CA ARG A 176 -4.92 1.75 -20.21
C ARG A 176 -6.09 0.88 -19.79
N LEU A 177 -7.22 1.07 -20.44
CA LEU A 177 -8.52 0.51 -20.08
C LEU A 177 -8.80 -0.74 -20.91
N PHE A 178 -9.29 -1.77 -20.26
CA PHE A 178 -9.89 -2.94 -20.89
C PHE A 178 -11.24 -3.20 -20.28
N ALA A 179 -12.22 -3.66 -21.07
CA ALA A 179 -13.52 -4.08 -20.58
C ALA A 179 -13.70 -5.59 -20.77
N GLU A 180 -14.23 -6.24 -19.74
CA GLU A 180 -14.77 -7.60 -19.81
C GLU A 180 -16.19 -7.59 -19.20
N ILE A 181 -16.98 -8.62 -19.46
CA ILE A 181 -18.40 -8.60 -19.14
C ILE A 181 -18.77 -9.82 -18.29
N CYS A 182 -19.20 -9.57 -17.07
CA CYS A 182 -19.81 -10.50 -16.11
C CYS A 182 -19.11 -11.86 -16.04
N GLU A 183 -19.59 -12.86 -16.79
CA GLU A 183 -19.09 -14.25 -16.81
C GLU A 183 -17.61 -14.33 -17.17
N ASP A 184 -17.08 -13.38 -17.91
CA ASP A 184 -15.67 -13.33 -18.26
C ASP A 184 -14.74 -13.37 -17.02
N LEU A 185 -15.21 -12.88 -15.85
CA LEU A 185 -14.48 -12.98 -14.58
C LEU A 185 -14.51 -14.39 -13.96
N TRP A 186 -15.56 -15.18 -14.26
CA TRP A 186 -15.84 -16.44 -13.55
C TRP A 186 -15.09 -17.65 -14.13
N VAL A 187 -14.54 -17.50 -15.32
CA VAL A 187 -13.80 -18.55 -16.02
C VAL A 187 -12.39 -18.75 -15.44
N PRO A 188 -11.76 -19.91 -15.62
CA PRO A 188 -10.42 -20.20 -15.11
C PRO A 188 -9.34 -19.21 -15.61
N ILE A 189 -9.47 -18.72 -16.84
CA ILE A 189 -8.56 -17.74 -17.47
C ILE A 189 -9.42 -16.58 -18.00
N PRO A 190 -9.70 -15.56 -17.20
CA PRO A 190 -10.44 -14.37 -17.64
C PRO A 190 -9.73 -13.64 -18.78
N PRO A 191 -10.45 -13.03 -19.71
CA PRO A 191 -9.89 -12.19 -20.78
C PRO A 191 -8.98 -11.08 -20.25
N SER A 192 -9.30 -10.55 -19.07
CA SER A 192 -8.48 -9.56 -18.37
C SER A 192 -7.08 -10.04 -18.02
N SER A 193 -6.83 -11.35 -17.90
CA SER A 193 -5.47 -11.90 -17.70
C SER A 193 -4.58 -11.59 -18.89
N HIS A 194 -5.06 -11.87 -20.10
CA HIS A 194 -4.33 -11.56 -21.34
C HIS A 194 -4.27 -10.06 -21.61
N ALA A 195 -5.35 -9.31 -21.32
CA ALA A 195 -5.37 -7.85 -21.47
C ALA A 195 -4.36 -7.16 -20.54
N ALA A 196 -4.20 -7.64 -19.30
CA ALA A 196 -3.19 -7.12 -18.37
C ALA A 196 -1.76 -7.38 -18.89
N LEU A 197 -1.49 -8.58 -19.43
CA LEU A 197 -0.22 -8.92 -20.08
C LEU A 197 0.03 -8.09 -21.34
N ALA A 198 -1.04 -7.69 -22.06
CA ALA A 198 -0.99 -6.77 -23.20
C ALA A 198 -0.86 -5.30 -22.78
N GLY A 199 -0.85 -5.02 -21.46
CA GLY A 199 -0.56 -3.71 -20.91
C GLY A 199 -1.74 -2.97 -20.30
N ALA A 200 -2.96 -3.53 -20.25
CA ALA A 200 -4.07 -2.91 -19.55
C ALA A 200 -3.77 -2.76 -18.04
N THR A 201 -3.97 -1.57 -17.50
CA THR A 201 -3.74 -1.24 -16.07
C THR A 201 -5.04 -1.10 -15.30
N VAL A 202 -6.15 -0.87 -16.00
CA VAL A 202 -7.49 -0.74 -15.42
C VAL A 202 -8.43 -1.66 -16.20
N ILE A 203 -9.06 -2.57 -15.50
CA ILE A 203 -10.02 -3.54 -16.02
C ILE A 203 -11.39 -3.14 -15.52
N ALA A 204 -12.33 -2.91 -16.44
CA ALA A 204 -13.73 -2.64 -16.15
C ALA A 204 -14.53 -3.93 -16.40
N ASN A 205 -15.22 -4.41 -15.39
CA ASN A 205 -16.16 -5.52 -15.52
C ASN A 205 -17.60 -4.98 -15.42
N LEU A 206 -18.30 -4.98 -16.54
CA LEU A 206 -19.71 -4.65 -16.62
C LEU A 206 -20.50 -5.91 -16.30
N SER A 207 -21.22 -5.92 -15.20
CA SER A 207 -21.92 -7.12 -14.72
C SER A 207 -23.44 -6.95 -14.63
N ALA A 208 -24.11 -8.09 -14.75
CA ALA A 208 -25.51 -8.26 -14.35
C ALA A 208 -25.63 -9.58 -13.57
N SER A 209 -24.90 -9.67 -12.48
CA SER A 209 -24.86 -10.84 -11.61
C SER A 209 -26.01 -10.72 -10.59
N ASN A 210 -26.99 -11.62 -10.66
CA ASN A 210 -28.06 -11.73 -9.68
C ASN A 210 -27.54 -11.95 -8.27
N VAL A 211 -28.34 -11.63 -7.26
CA VAL A 211 -27.97 -11.85 -5.86
C VAL A 211 -28.57 -13.17 -5.35
N VAL A 212 -27.71 -13.98 -4.70
CA VAL A 212 -28.09 -15.09 -3.84
C VAL A 212 -27.24 -15.03 -2.56
N ILE A 213 -27.64 -15.76 -1.52
CA ILE A 213 -26.93 -15.77 -0.23
C ILE A 213 -25.45 -16.13 -0.45
N GLY A 214 -24.55 -15.30 0.08
CA GLY A 214 -23.11 -15.52 0.02
C GLY A 214 -22.42 -15.11 -1.28
N LYS A 215 -23.16 -14.94 -2.41
CA LYS A 215 -22.57 -14.63 -3.72
C LYS A 215 -21.79 -13.31 -3.75
N HIS A 216 -22.19 -12.31 -2.95
CA HIS A 216 -21.50 -11.03 -2.88
C HIS A 216 -20.06 -11.18 -2.37
N GLN A 217 -19.84 -12.04 -1.37
CA GLN A 217 -18.51 -12.31 -0.84
C GLN A 217 -17.65 -13.04 -1.88
N TYR A 218 -18.20 -14.03 -2.57
CA TYR A 218 -17.51 -14.75 -3.64
C TYR A 218 -17.12 -13.82 -4.81
N ARG A 219 -18.02 -12.91 -5.24
CA ARG A 219 -17.70 -11.87 -6.23
C ARG A 219 -16.54 -11.00 -5.79
N LYS A 220 -16.53 -10.61 -4.51
CA LYS A 220 -15.47 -9.77 -3.90
C LYS A 220 -14.13 -10.49 -3.92
N GLU A 221 -14.11 -11.76 -3.60
CA GLU A 221 -12.91 -12.60 -3.63
C GLU A 221 -12.38 -12.78 -5.06
N LEU A 222 -13.24 -13.06 -6.02
CA LEU A 222 -12.84 -13.19 -7.43
C LEU A 222 -12.26 -11.88 -7.99
N ALA A 223 -12.95 -10.76 -7.81
CA ALA A 223 -12.50 -9.46 -8.30
C ALA A 223 -11.20 -9.02 -7.63
N GLY A 224 -11.07 -9.22 -6.31
CA GLY A 224 -9.85 -8.92 -5.57
C GLY A 224 -8.68 -9.79 -6.01
N ASN A 225 -8.89 -11.08 -6.22
CA ASN A 225 -7.88 -12.03 -6.69
C ASN A 225 -7.42 -11.69 -8.12
N GLN A 226 -8.35 -11.39 -9.03
CA GLN A 226 -8.03 -11.00 -10.41
C GLN A 226 -7.26 -9.67 -10.46
N SER A 227 -7.65 -8.68 -9.66
CA SER A 227 -6.89 -7.44 -9.47
C SER A 227 -5.44 -7.70 -9.04
N ALA A 228 -5.22 -8.60 -8.07
CA ALA A 228 -3.90 -8.95 -7.57
C ALA A 228 -3.05 -9.68 -8.60
N ARG A 229 -3.59 -10.71 -9.27
CA ARG A 229 -2.87 -11.47 -10.31
C ARG A 229 -2.46 -10.62 -11.50
N CYS A 230 -3.36 -9.72 -11.92
CA CYS A 230 -3.12 -8.81 -13.04
C CYS A 230 -2.25 -7.61 -12.68
N ILE A 231 -1.97 -7.38 -11.39
CA ILE A 231 -1.36 -6.14 -10.88
C ILE A 231 -2.05 -4.95 -11.56
N ALA A 232 -3.36 -4.88 -11.41
CA ALA A 232 -4.22 -3.91 -12.08
C ALA A 232 -5.29 -3.36 -11.12
N ALA A 233 -5.87 -2.21 -11.48
CA ALA A 233 -7.15 -1.83 -10.92
C ALA A 233 -8.26 -2.67 -11.56
N TYR A 234 -9.19 -3.17 -10.74
CA TYR A 234 -10.34 -3.94 -11.19
C TYR A 234 -11.63 -3.24 -10.73
N LEU A 235 -12.43 -2.82 -11.70
CA LEU A 235 -13.63 -2.01 -11.52
C LEU A 235 -14.86 -2.86 -11.87
N TYR A 236 -15.58 -3.28 -10.87
CA TYR A 236 -16.77 -4.12 -11.01
C TYR A 236 -18.02 -3.28 -10.80
N SER A 237 -18.96 -3.28 -11.76
CA SER A 237 -20.24 -2.59 -11.64
C SER A 237 -21.39 -3.51 -12.07
N ALA A 238 -22.27 -3.86 -11.12
CA ALA A 238 -23.38 -4.78 -11.39
C ALA A 238 -24.73 -4.07 -11.48
N ALA A 239 -25.63 -4.65 -12.28
CA ALA A 239 -27.04 -4.28 -12.39
C ALA A 239 -27.73 -4.29 -11.02
N GLY A 240 -28.67 -3.38 -10.84
CA GLY A 240 -29.36 -3.16 -9.57
C GLY A 240 -30.86 -2.90 -9.75
N ALA A 241 -31.34 -1.84 -9.11
CA ALA A 241 -32.77 -1.50 -9.11
C ALA A 241 -33.33 -1.24 -10.53
N GLY A 242 -34.50 -1.74 -10.76
CA GLY A 242 -35.21 -1.63 -12.04
C GLY A 242 -35.05 -2.83 -12.98
N GLU A 243 -34.12 -3.75 -12.70
CA GLU A 243 -34.10 -5.05 -13.38
C GLU A 243 -35.31 -5.92 -12.96
N SER A 244 -35.68 -6.89 -13.82
CA SER A 244 -36.81 -7.78 -13.55
C SER A 244 -36.56 -8.64 -12.31
N THR A 245 -37.60 -8.80 -11.52
CA THR A 245 -37.62 -9.69 -10.35
C THR A 245 -38.55 -10.89 -10.58
N THR A 246 -38.77 -11.29 -11.83
CA THR A 246 -39.62 -12.45 -12.17
C THR A 246 -39.15 -13.69 -11.37
N ASP A 247 -37.84 -14.03 -11.40
CA ASP A 247 -37.29 -15.14 -10.64
C ASP A 247 -36.01 -14.76 -9.89
N LEU A 248 -35.45 -13.60 -10.13
CA LEU A 248 -34.13 -13.16 -9.62
C LEU A 248 -34.26 -11.83 -8.87
N ALA A 249 -33.25 -11.53 -8.07
CA ALA A 249 -33.09 -10.23 -7.43
C ALA A 249 -31.72 -9.63 -7.75
N TRP A 250 -31.58 -8.31 -7.63
CA TRP A 250 -30.43 -7.52 -8.06
C TRP A 250 -30.01 -6.58 -6.95
N ASP A 251 -28.71 -6.50 -6.67
CA ASP A 251 -28.20 -5.75 -5.52
C ASP A 251 -27.43 -4.47 -5.86
N GLY A 252 -27.12 -4.21 -7.13
CA GLY A 252 -26.39 -3.03 -7.55
C GLY A 252 -24.98 -2.94 -6.95
N HIS A 253 -24.32 -4.08 -6.81
CA HIS A 253 -23.00 -4.16 -6.17
C HIS A 253 -21.91 -3.61 -7.07
N ALA A 254 -21.23 -2.54 -6.64
CA ALA A 254 -20.07 -1.99 -7.32
C ALA A 254 -18.84 -1.97 -6.41
N MET A 255 -17.67 -2.32 -6.96
CA MET A 255 -16.43 -2.46 -6.21
C MET A 255 -15.24 -2.00 -7.04
N ALA A 256 -14.31 -1.28 -6.41
CA ALA A 256 -13.02 -0.92 -6.98
C ALA A 256 -11.89 -1.57 -6.20
N PHE A 257 -11.09 -2.36 -6.88
CA PHE A 257 -9.87 -2.95 -6.32
C PHE A 257 -8.62 -2.39 -7.00
N GLU A 258 -7.50 -2.38 -6.30
CA GLU A 258 -6.18 -2.04 -6.81
C GLU A 258 -5.17 -3.03 -6.26
N ASN A 259 -4.55 -3.82 -7.14
CA ASN A 259 -3.58 -4.86 -6.76
C ASN A 259 -4.07 -5.67 -5.53
N GLY A 260 -5.31 -6.17 -5.61
CA GLY A 260 -5.96 -6.98 -4.58
C GLY A 260 -6.56 -6.23 -3.38
N SER A 261 -6.32 -4.94 -3.26
CA SER A 261 -6.85 -4.14 -2.14
C SER A 261 -8.18 -3.48 -2.54
N LEU A 262 -9.22 -3.64 -1.73
CA LEU A 262 -10.50 -2.96 -1.90
C LEU A 262 -10.31 -1.46 -1.59
N LEU A 263 -10.66 -0.60 -2.54
CA LEU A 263 -10.60 0.86 -2.38
C LEU A 263 -11.96 1.47 -2.06
N ALA A 264 -13.00 0.98 -2.71
CA ALA A 264 -14.36 1.46 -2.56
C ALA A 264 -15.38 0.37 -2.87
N GLU A 265 -16.53 0.43 -2.22
CA GLU A 265 -17.65 -0.51 -2.37
C GLU A 265 -18.95 0.26 -2.26
N SER A 266 -19.92 -0.04 -3.14
CA SER A 266 -21.24 0.61 -3.14
C SER A 266 -22.13 0.10 -2.01
N GLN A 267 -23.15 0.88 -1.67
CA GLN A 267 -24.27 0.36 -0.91
C GLN A 267 -25.05 -0.62 -1.78
N ARG A 268 -25.23 -1.85 -1.29
CA ARG A 268 -26.05 -2.87 -1.95
C ARG A 268 -27.53 -2.61 -1.68
N PHE A 269 -28.38 -3.04 -2.61
CA PHE A 269 -29.85 -2.91 -2.52
C PHE A 269 -30.34 -1.45 -2.44
N SER A 270 -29.63 -0.54 -3.09
CA SER A 270 -30.10 0.83 -3.24
C SER A 270 -31.28 0.88 -4.22
N ASP A 271 -32.35 1.59 -3.86
CA ASP A 271 -33.51 1.87 -4.70
C ASP A 271 -33.30 3.07 -5.65
N LYS A 272 -32.15 3.69 -5.61
CA LYS A 272 -31.73 4.86 -6.38
C LYS A 272 -30.47 4.60 -7.18
N GLY A 273 -30.32 5.31 -8.28
CA GLY A 273 -29.05 5.38 -8.98
C GLY A 273 -27.96 5.94 -8.07
N GLN A 274 -26.78 5.35 -8.09
CA GLN A 274 -25.66 5.77 -7.24
C GLN A 274 -24.33 5.75 -8.00
N LEU A 275 -23.36 6.53 -7.48
CA LEU A 275 -21.96 6.51 -7.89
C LEU A 275 -21.08 6.14 -6.72
N THR A 276 -20.07 5.30 -6.99
CA THR A 276 -19.02 4.97 -6.05
C THR A 276 -17.68 5.40 -6.67
N PHE A 277 -16.93 6.26 -5.96
CA PHE A 277 -15.68 6.80 -6.46
C PHE A 277 -14.47 6.07 -5.89
N ALA A 278 -13.42 5.94 -6.71
CA ALA A 278 -12.12 5.46 -6.27
C ALA A 278 -11.00 6.27 -6.93
N ASP A 279 -9.93 6.54 -6.17
CA ASP A 279 -8.71 7.15 -6.68
C ASP A 279 -7.64 6.05 -6.85
N LEU A 280 -7.35 5.69 -8.09
CA LEU A 280 -6.41 4.63 -8.47
C LEU A 280 -4.98 5.16 -8.51
N ASP A 281 -4.02 4.43 -7.96
CA ASP A 281 -2.59 4.75 -8.07
C ASP A 281 -1.95 4.02 -9.24
N LEU A 282 -1.96 4.65 -10.41
CA LEU A 282 -1.44 4.05 -11.65
C LEU A 282 0.09 3.90 -11.63
N GLU A 283 0.81 4.78 -10.92
CA GLU A 283 2.26 4.67 -10.78
C GLU A 283 2.66 3.45 -9.95
N ARG A 284 1.90 3.16 -8.91
CA ARG A 284 2.09 1.95 -8.10
C ARG A 284 1.95 0.69 -8.95
N LEU A 285 0.90 0.60 -9.76
CA LEU A 285 0.66 -0.57 -10.60
C LEU A 285 1.80 -0.80 -11.60
N GLU A 286 2.30 0.25 -12.26
CA GLU A 286 3.45 0.13 -13.15
C GLU A 286 4.74 -0.24 -12.41
N ALA A 287 5.00 0.38 -11.26
CA ALA A 287 6.17 0.09 -10.44
C ALA A 287 6.17 -1.36 -9.92
N ASP A 288 5.02 -1.88 -9.50
CA ASP A 288 4.89 -3.26 -9.04
C ASP A 288 5.11 -4.25 -10.19
N ARG A 289 4.57 -3.99 -11.40
CA ARG A 289 4.84 -4.81 -12.61
C ARG A 289 6.32 -4.79 -13.00
N MET A 290 6.98 -3.64 -12.94
CA MET A 290 8.40 -3.50 -13.27
C MET A 290 9.30 -4.28 -12.30
N ARG A 291 8.92 -4.38 -11.04
CA ARG A 291 9.68 -5.13 -10.01
C ARG A 291 9.45 -6.64 -10.09
N GLN A 292 8.28 -7.06 -10.56
CA GLN A 292 7.91 -8.48 -10.64
C GLN A 292 8.25 -9.05 -12.03
N ASN A 293 9.47 -9.57 -12.19
CA ASN A 293 9.97 -10.10 -13.47
C ASN A 293 9.08 -11.19 -14.08
N SER A 294 8.44 -12.03 -13.26
CA SER A 294 7.51 -13.07 -13.71
C SER A 294 6.30 -12.53 -14.47
N PHE A 295 5.89 -11.27 -14.23
CA PHE A 295 4.84 -10.62 -15.00
C PHE A 295 5.26 -10.46 -16.49
N GLY A 296 6.45 -9.93 -16.72
CA GLY A 296 7.01 -9.79 -18.08
C GLY A 296 7.32 -11.13 -18.75
N GLU A 297 7.73 -12.14 -17.98
CA GLU A 297 7.92 -13.52 -18.48
C GLU A 297 6.59 -14.15 -18.92
N SER A 298 5.52 -13.95 -18.15
CA SER A 298 4.18 -14.40 -18.54
C SER A 298 3.70 -13.73 -19.83
N ALA A 299 3.94 -12.43 -20.00
CA ALA A 299 3.61 -11.73 -21.25
C ALA A 299 4.33 -12.33 -22.47
N ARG A 300 5.61 -12.70 -22.33
CA ARG A 300 6.36 -13.36 -23.42
C ARG A 300 5.83 -14.76 -23.76
N ARG A 301 5.43 -15.53 -22.73
CA ARG A 301 4.87 -16.89 -22.94
C ARG A 301 3.52 -16.86 -23.65
N HIS A 302 2.73 -15.81 -23.44
CA HIS A 302 1.40 -15.59 -24.03
C HIS A 302 1.43 -14.56 -25.16
N ALA A 303 2.56 -14.44 -25.89
CA ALA A 303 2.74 -13.42 -26.92
C ALA A 303 1.67 -13.46 -28.02
N GLY A 304 1.15 -14.64 -28.37
CA GLY A 304 0.07 -14.80 -29.34
C GLY A 304 -1.24 -14.15 -28.86
N ASP A 305 -1.64 -14.43 -27.64
CA ASP A 305 -2.85 -13.83 -27.03
C ASP A 305 -2.69 -12.31 -26.85
N VAL A 306 -1.49 -11.88 -26.41
CA VAL A 306 -1.15 -10.46 -26.25
C VAL A 306 -1.23 -9.69 -27.57
N ALA A 307 -0.82 -10.31 -28.68
CA ALA A 307 -0.84 -9.68 -30.00
C ALA A 307 -2.26 -9.53 -30.58
N SER A 308 -3.28 -10.20 -30.05
CA SER A 308 -4.66 -10.08 -30.51
C SER A 308 -5.30 -8.73 -30.12
N PHE A 309 -4.77 -8.03 -29.12
CA PHE A 309 -5.33 -6.77 -28.64
C PHE A 309 -4.95 -5.59 -29.53
N ARG A 310 -5.96 -4.84 -30.00
CA ARG A 310 -5.75 -3.57 -30.69
C ARG A 310 -5.77 -2.43 -29.70
N ILE A 311 -4.76 -1.55 -29.77
CA ILE A 311 -4.71 -0.33 -28.95
C ILE A 311 -5.46 0.78 -29.67
N VAL A 312 -6.41 1.41 -28.97
CA VAL A 312 -7.21 2.56 -29.41
C VAL A 312 -6.86 3.78 -28.55
N ASP A 313 -6.24 4.77 -29.15
CA ASP A 313 -5.88 6.01 -28.45
C ASP A 313 -7.08 6.95 -28.31
N PHE A 314 -7.22 7.57 -27.15
CA PHE A 314 -8.20 8.65 -26.92
C PHE A 314 -7.55 9.81 -26.14
N SER A 315 -8.22 10.97 -26.17
CA SER A 315 -7.64 12.21 -25.63
C SER A 315 -8.73 13.14 -25.09
N PHE A 316 -8.47 13.68 -23.91
CA PHE A 316 -9.11 14.87 -23.33
C PHE A 316 -8.22 15.40 -22.21
N SER A 317 -8.31 16.72 -21.94
CA SER A 317 -7.44 17.39 -20.99
C SER A 317 -7.59 16.84 -19.56
N LEU A 318 -6.45 16.69 -18.87
CA LEU A 318 -6.43 16.37 -17.43
C LEU A 318 -7.27 17.37 -16.63
N PRO A 319 -8.04 16.93 -15.64
CA PRO A 319 -8.77 17.82 -14.76
C PRO A 319 -7.84 18.79 -14.04
N GLY A 320 -8.12 20.11 -14.19
CA GLY A 320 -7.32 21.17 -13.57
C GLY A 320 -7.83 21.59 -12.19
N GLY A 321 -7.04 22.46 -11.52
CA GLY A 321 -7.35 22.99 -10.21
C GLY A 321 -6.95 22.05 -9.06
N LYS A 322 -7.37 22.40 -7.85
CA LYS A 322 -7.15 21.56 -6.65
C LYS A 322 -8.15 20.41 -6.65
N ILE A 323 -7.65 19.19 -6.65
CA ILE A 323 -8.47 17.97 -6.60
C ILE A 323 -7.89 17.08 -5.51
N PRO A 324 -8.47 17.12 -4.29
CA PRO A 324 -7.96 16.35 -3.16
C PRO A 324 -8.19 14.86 -3.39
N LEU A 325 -7.32 14.05 -2.80
CA LEU A 325 -7.45 12.61 -2.76
C LEU A 325 -8.65 12.24 -1.87
N GLN A 326 -9.55 11.39 -2.36
CA GLN A 326 -10.65 10.80 -1.58
C GLN A 326 -10.23 9.48 -0.93
N ARG A 327 -9.20 8.84 -1.48
CA ARG A 327 -8.62 7.62 -0.93
C ARG A 327 -8.11 7.87 0.49
N LYS A 328 -8.44 6.97 1.42
CA LYS A 328 -7.88 6.99 2.77
C LYS A 328 -6.37 6.75 2.72
N VAL A 329 -5.61 7.62 3.36
CA VAL A 329 -4.17 7.48 3.56
C VAL A 329 -3.92 7.23 5.04
N GLU A 330 -3.41 6.04 5.37
CA GLU A 330 -3.14 5.67 6.77
C GLU A 330 -1.97 6.49 7.32
N ARG A 331 -2.14 7.07 8.52
CA ARG A 331 -1.09 7.83 9.23
C ARG A 331 0.08 6.93 9.63
N PHE A 332 -0.26 5.73 10.09
CA PHE A 332 0.71 4.73 10.49
C PHE A 332 0.67 3.55 9.52
N PRO A 333 1.36 3.66 8.36
CA PRO A 333 1.19 2.70 7.27
C PRO A 333 1.70 1.28 7.60
N TYR A 334 2.51 1.15 8.64
CA TYR A 334 2.95 -0.15 9.17
C TYR A 334 1.94 -0.76 10.14
N VAL A 335 0.95 0.01 10.61
CA VAL A 335 -0.03 -0.39 11.63
C VAL A 335 -1.44 -0.19 11.08
N PRO A 336 -2.23 -1.27 10.87
CA PRO A 336 -3.62 -1.13 10.45
C PRO A 336 -4.45 -0.28 11.41
N SER A 337 -5.36 0.53 10.87
CA SER A 337 -6.25 1.36 11.68
C SER A 337 -7.40 0.56 12.32
N ASP A 338 -7.81 -0.55 11.68
CA ASP A 338 -8.81 -1.46 12.24
C ASP A 338 -8.22 -2.25 13.41
N PRO A 339 -8.84 -2.21 14.62
CA PRO A 339 -8.29 -2.84 15.82
C PRO A 339 -8.07 -4.35 15.69
N ALA A 340 -9.03 -5.10 15.13
CA ALA A 340 -8.92 -6.55 15.00
C ALA A 340 -7.78 -6.95 14.05
N THR A 341 -7.69 -6.28 12.90
CA THR A 341 -6.59 -6.48 11.96
C THR A 341 -5.25 -6.07 12.55
N ARG A 342 -5.21 -4.99 13.34
CA ARG A 342 -4.00 -4.52 14.01
C ARG A 342 -3.49 -5.52 15.02
N ASP A 343 -4.36 -6.09 15.87
CA ASP A 343 -3.97 -7.06 16.88
C ASP A 343 -3.45 -8.35 16.25
N ALA A 344 -4.11 -8.85 15.20
CA ALA A 344 -3.62 -9.99 14.42
C ALA A 344 -2.24 -9.72 13.79
N ARG A 345 -2.01 -8.50 13.28
CA ARG A 345 -0.72 -8.09 12.72
C ARG A 345 0.36 -7.95 13.79
N CYS A 346 0.03 -7.42 14.95
CA CYS A 346 0.98 -7.36 16.09
C CYS A 346 1.40 -8.77 16.51
N GLU A 347 0.45 -9.70 16.64
CA GLU A 347 0.75 -11.10 16.95
C GLU A 347 1.66 -11.74 15.89
N GLU A 348 1.35 -11.55 14.60
CA GLU A 348 2.14 -12.08 13.50
C GLU A 348 3.58 -11.55 13.52
N VAL A 349 3.77 -10.24 13.67
CA VAL A 349 5.10 -9.62 13.76
C VAL A 349 5.87 -10.17 14.95
N TYR A 350 5.24 -10.24 16.13
CA TYR A 350 5.87 -10.75 17.34
C TYR A 350 6.28 -12.22 17.19
N ARG A 351 5.44 -13.07 16.60
CA ARG A 351 5.76 -14.46 16.31
C ARG A 351 6.93 -14.62 15.32
N ILE A 352 6.98 -13.79 14.26
CA ILE A 352 8.11 -13.78 13.31
C ILE A 352 9.43 -13.45 14.04
N GLN A 353 9.42 -12.45 14.94
CA GLN A 353 10.59 -12.10 15.72
C GLN A 353 11.03 -13.25 16.63
N VAL A 354 10.09 -13.88 17.32
CA VAL A 354 10.33 -15.01 18.24
C VAL A 354 10.87 -16.22 17.49
N GLU A 355 10.22 -16.66 16.41
CA GLU A 355 10.67 -17.82 15.63
C GLU A 355 12.05 -17.61 15.01
N GLY A 356 12.32 -16.39 14.52
CA GLY A 356 13.65 -16.06 13.98
C GLY A 356 14.78 -16.26 15.00
N LEU A 357 14.60 -15.79 16.24
CA LEU A 357 15.57 -15.94 17.31
C LEU A 357 15.61 -17.38 17.85
N ALA A 358 14.45 -18.02 18.04
CA ALA A 358 14.37 -19.41 18.51
C ALA A 358 15.09 -20.36 17.54
N THR A 359 14.87 -20.23 16.25
CA THR A 359 15.57 -21.02 15.22
C THR A 359 17.06 -20.79 15.25
N ARG A 360 17.53 -19.55 15.46
CA ARG A 360 18.95 -19.24 15.62
C ARG A 360 19.55 -19.95 16.83
N MET A 361 18.87 -19.94 17.97
CA MET A 361 19.32 -20.62 19.18
C MET A 361 19.37 -22.15 19.00
N ARG A 362 18.36 -22.74 18.38
CA ARG A 362 18.33 -24.20 18.04
C ARG A 362 19.53 -24.57 17.15
N ALA A 363 19.76 -23.79 16.08
CA ALA A 363 20.82 -24.08 15.10
C ALA A 363 22.23 -23.97 15.68
N THR A 364 22.45 -23.06 16.65
CA THR A 364 23.76 -22.86 17.30
C THR A 364 23.94 -23.70 18.57
N GLY A 365 22.90 -24.35 19.07
CA GLY A 365 22.89 -25.04 20.37
C GLY A 365 23.00 -24.10 21.58
N THR A 366 22.92 -22.78 21.36
CA THR A 366 23.09 -21.77 22.41
C THR A 366 21.86 -21.75 23.33
N LYS A 367 22.10 -21.70 24.64
CA LYS A 367 21.06 -21.69 25.66
C LYS A 367 20.92 -20.35 26.41
N LYS A 368 21.82 -19.41 26.17
CA LYS A 368 21.82 -18.11 26.84
C LYS A 368 21.77 -16.97 25.83
N LEU A 369 21.04 -15.92 26.19
CA LEU A 369 20.96 -14.65 25.45
C LEU A 369 21.57 -13.54 26.29
N VAL A 370 22.32 -12.65 25.64
CA VAL A 370 22.91 -11.46 26.25
C VAL A 370 22.28 -10.25 25.61
N ILE A 371 21.72 -9.34 26.41
CA ILE A 371 21.03 -8.16 25.92
C ILE A 371 21.33 -6.92 26.77
N GLY A 372 21.58 -5.80 26.10
CA GLY A 372 21.61 -4.48 26.73
C GLY A 372 20.20 -3.91 26.87
N VAL A 373 19.80 -3.54 28.09
CA VAL A 373 18.47 -2.98 28.37
C VAL A 373 18.63 -1.55 28.85
N SER A 374 18.28 -0.60 27.98
CA SER A 374 18.31 0.83 28.31
C SER A 374 17.04 1.31 29.04
N GLY A 375 15.95 0.56 28.97
CA GLY A 375 14.62 1.01 29.41
C GLY A 375 13.84 1.79 28.37
N GLY A 376 14.35 1.91 27.13
CA GLY A 376 13.67 2.47 25.99
C GLY A 376 12.87 1.40 25.20
N LEU A 377 12.11 1.86 24.20
CA LEU A 377 11.18 1.03 23.40
C LEU A 377 11.87 -0.20 22.78
N ASP A 378 13.00 -0.01 22.13
CA ASP A 378 13.67 -1.03 21.30
C ASP A 378 14.23 -2.17 22.14
N SER A 379 14.94 -1.83 23.21
CA SER A 379 15.46 -2.82 24.15
C SER A 379 14.34 -3.54 24.90
N THR A 380 13.24 -2.87 25.16
CA THR A 380 12.03 -3.47 25.74
C THR A 380 11.41 -4.51 24.82
N GLN A 381 11.15 -4.18 23.55
CA GLN A 381 10.64 -5.11 22.57
C GLN A 381 11.55 -6.33 22.39
N ALA A 382 12.85 -6.10 22.28
CA ALA A 382 13.81 -7.19 22.15
C ALA A 382 13.86 -8.10 23.40
N LEU A 383 13.72 -7.54 24.61
CA LEU A 383 13.66 -8.32 25.84
C LEU A 383 12.39 -9.17 25.92
N LEU A 384 11.23 -8.64 25.48
CA LEU A 384 9.97 -9.40 25.38
C LEU A 384 10.11 -10.58 24.41
N VAL A 385 10.75 -10.37 23.26
CA VAL A 385 11.05 -11.45 22.30
C VAL A 385 11.95 -12.51 22.95
N CYS A 386 13.02 -12.09 23.66
CA CYS A 386 13.90 -13.02 24.37
C CYS A 386 13.12 -13.88 25.39
N ALA A 387 12.25 -13.25 26.16
CA ALA A 387 11.45 -13.98 27.16
C ALA A 387 10.54 -15.02 26.53
N ARG A 388 9.86 -14.68 25.45
CA ARG A 388 9.00 -15.59 24.73
C ARG A 388 9.77 -16.76 24.10
N VAL A 389 10.95 -16.47 23.55
CA VAL A 389 11.84 -17.51 23.01
C VAL A 389 12.27 -18.51 24.09
N MET A 390 12.61 -18.03 25.31
CA MET A 390 12.94 -18.94 26.42
C MET A 390 11.75 -19.83 26.76
N ASP A 391 10.54 -19.26 26.86
CA ASP A 391 9.32 -20.03 27.14
C ASP A 391 9.08 -21.12 26.07
N GLU A 392 9.18 -20.78 24.78
CA GLU A 392 8.94 -21.71 23.68
C GLU A 392 10.00 -22.81 23.57
N LEU A 393 11.24 -22.53 23.98
CA LEU A 393 12.32 -23.51 24.00
C LEU A 393 12.35 -24.35 25.31
N GLY A 394 11.44 -24.09 26.26
CA GLY A 394 11.46 -24.71 27.57
C GLY A 394 12.71 -24.38 28.39
N LEU A 395 13.33 -23.23 28.14
CA LEU A 395 14.48 -22.75 28.83
C LEU A 395 14.09 -21.73 29.93
N PRO A 396 14.81 -21.71 31.06
CA PRO A 396 14.51 -20.75 32.12
C PRO A 396 14.82 -19.31 31.67
N ARG A 397 13.91 -18.36 31.93
CA ARG A 397 14.11 -16.94 31.60
C ARG A 397 15.35 -16.33 32.26
N LYS A 398 15.89 -16.96 33.31
CA LYS A 398 17.21 -16.60 33.90
C LYS A 398 18.39 -16.78 32.96
N ASN A 399 18.22 -17.52 31.85
CA ASN A 399 19.19 -17.61 30.77
C ASN A 399 19.25 -16.36 29.89
N ILE A 400 18.36 -15.39 30.11
CA ILE A 400 18.47 -14.04 29.56
C ILE A 400 19.35 -13.23 30.50
N LEU A 401 20.59 -12.98 30.07
CA LEU A 401 21.56 -12.14 30.79
C LEU A 401 21.34 -10.71 30.32
N ALA A 402 20.60 -9.94 31.12
CA ALA A 402 20.15 -8.60 30.77
C ALA A 402 20.96 -7.55 31.56
N TYR A 403 21.61 -6.67 30.84
CA TYR A 403 22.52 -5.67 31.41
C TYR A 403 22.03 -4.26 31.17
N THR A 404 21.90 -3.46 32.25
CA THR A 404 21.84 -2.01 32.11
C THR A 404 23.25 -1.41 32.30
N MET A 405 23.63 -0.51 31.41
CA MET A 405 24.99 0.03 31.34
C MET A 405 24.96 1.57 31.35
N PRO A 406 24.81 2.18 32.55
CA PRO A 406 24.72 3.63 32.65
C PRO A 406 26.01 4.32 32.18
N GLY A 407 25.83 5.32 31.31
CA GLY A 407 26.86 6.24 30.86
C GLY A 407 26.76 7.62 31.56
N PHE A 408 27.28 8.65 30.93
CA PHE A 408 27.35 10.01 31.52
C PHE A 408 26.01 10.77 31.47
N ALA A 409 25.10 10.40 30.56
CA ALA A 409 23.81 11.07 30.39
C ALA A 409 22.61 10.19 30.77
N THR A 410 22.84 8.99 31.31
CA THR A 410 21.77 8.07 31.70
C THR A 410 20.97 8.61 32.87
N SER A 411 19.67 8.79 32.72
CA SER A 411 18.78 9.32 33.74
C SER A 411 18.46 8.27 34.82
N THR A 412 18.19 8.72 36.05
CA THR A 412 17.75 7.84 37.14
C THR A 412 16.42 7.14 36.79
N ARG A 413 15.54 7.82 36.09
CA ARG A 413 14.24 7.26 35.67
C ARG A 413 14.43 6.08 34.70
N THR A 414 15.21 6.26 33.67
CA THR A 414 15.48 5.23 32.64
C THR A 414 16.17 4.02 33.24
N ARG A 415 17.17 4.26 34.10
CA ARG A 415 17.88 3.21 34.85
C ARG A 415 16.90 2.40 35.73
N SER A 416 16.02 3.07 36.50
CA SER A 416 15.02 2.40 37.34
C SER A 416 14.03 1.59 36.49
N SER A 417 13.56 2.13 35.35
CA SER A 417 12.66 1.43 34.45
C SER A 417 13.27 0.17 33.86
N ALA A 418 14.55 0.23 33.43
CA ALA A 418 15.29 -0.93 32.96
C ALA A 418 15.36 -2.04 34.00
N TRP A 419 15.74 -1.70 35.24
CA TRP A 419 15.79 -2.65 36.35
C TRP A 419 14.46 -3.30 36.65
N GLN A 420 13.38 -2.52 36.75
CA GLN A 420 12.06 -3.03 37.04
C GLN A 420 11.59 -4.00 35.94
N LEU A 421 11.81 -3.64 34.68
CA LEU A 421 11.40 -4.48 33.55
C LEU A 421 12.16 -5.82 33.49
N MET A 422 13.52 -5.77 33.61
CA MET A 422 14.34 -6.98 33.60
C MET A 422 13.94 -7.99 34.70
N ARG A 423 13.69 -7.49 35.92
CA ARG A 423 13.23 -8.31 37.05
C ARG A 423 11.82 -8.85 36.85
N ALA A 424 10.89 -7.99 36.38
CA ALA A 424 9.51 -8.38 36.16
C ALA A 424 9.38 -9.48 35.09
N VAL A 425 10.21 -9.42 34.02
CA VAL A 425 10.29 -10.45 32.99
C VAL A 425 10.91 -11.76 33.49
N GLY A 426 11.70 -11.73 34.58
CA GLY A 426 12.37 -12.88 35.14
C GLY A 426 13.78 -13.15 34.58
N ALA A 427 14.41 -12.16 33.96
CA ALA A 427 15.78 -12.22 33.45
C ALA A 427 16.81 -12.17 34.60
N SER A 428 18.05 -12.63 34.34
CA SER A 428 19.21 -12.33 35.18
C SER A 428 19.63 -10.91 34.90
N ALA A 429 19.31 -10.00 35.84
CA ALA A 429 19.50 -8.56 35.68
C ALA A 429 20.77 -8.11 36.41
N GLU A 430 21.66 -7.41 35.72
CA GLU A 430 22.90 -6.85 36.26
C GLU A 430 23.09 -5.41 35.73
N GLU A 431 23.93 -4.66 36.46
CA GLU A 431 24.38 -3.32 36.05
C GLU A 431 25.89 -3.26 35.93
N ILE A 432 26.35 -2.66 34.83
CA ILE A 432 27.77 -2.40 34.57
C ILE A 432 27.92 -0.90 34.36
N ASP A 433 28.62 -0.24 35.29
CA ASP A 433 28.99 1.16 35.12
C ASP A 433 30.15 1.28 34.10
N ILE A 434 29.82 1.79 32.90
CA ILE A 434 30.83 1.93 31.82
C ILE A 434 31.63 3.22 31.92
N ARG A 435 31.34 4.13 32.85
CA ARG A 435 32.05 5.42 32.96
C ARG A 435 33.52 5.30 33.20
N PRO A 436 34.02 4.35 34.03
CA PRO A 436 35.46 4.18 34.24
C PRO A 436 36.22 3.80 32.95
N SER A 437 35.68 2.83 32.18
CA SER A 437 36.30 2.42 30.90
C SER A 437 36.19 3.51 29.83
N CYS A 438 35.07 4.20 29.74
CA CYS A 438 34.92 5.37 28.87
C CYS A 438 35.93 6.48 29.21
N MET A 439 36.17 6.75 30.51
CA MET A 439 37.15 7.74 30.93
C MET A 439 38.58 7.32 30.56
N GLN A 440 38.90 6.04 30.64
CA GLN A 440 40.22 5.55 30.20
C GLN A 440 40.36 5.73 28.68
N MET A 441 39.34 5.35 27.90
CA MET A 441 39.32 5.56 26.45
C MET A 441 39.47 7.04 26.07
N PHE A 442 38.80 7.98 26.77
CA PHE A 442 38.96 9.41 26.54
C PHE A 442 40.39 9.89 26.80
N LYS A 443 41.09 9.33 27.83
CA LYS A 443 42.49 9.63 28.08
C LYS A 443 43.38 9.14 26.96
N ASP A 444 43.17 7.91 26.50
CA ASP A 444 43.98 7.28 25.44
C ASP A 444 43.82 8.02 24.11
N LEU A 445 42.60 8.54 23.81
CA LEU A 445 42.33 9.37 22.65
C LEU A 445 42.78 10.83 22.78
N GLY A 446 43.23 11.26 23.97
CA GLY A 446 43.51 12.68 24.24
C GLY A 446 42.28 13.59 24.18
N HIS A 447 41.08 13.00 24.37
CA HIS A 447 39.80 13.73 24.24
C HIS A 447 39.65 14.77 25.35
N PRO A 448 39.20 16.02 25.05
CA PRO A 448 39.10 17.11 26.02
C PRO A 448 38.26 16.79 27.25
N TYR A 449 37.27 15.90 27.12
CA TYR A 449 36.44 15.46 28.25
C TYR A 449 37.23 14.80 29.36
N ALA A 450 38.33 14.10 29.07
CA ALA A 450 39.23 13.51 30.08
C ALA A 450 39.92 14.56 30.93
N LYS A 451 40.03 15.81 30.47
CA LYS A 451 40.62 16.95 31.17
C LYS A 451 39.56 17.87 31.83
N GLY A 452 38.29 17.43 31.88
CA GLY A 452 37.18 18.17 32.49
C GLY A 452 36.45 19.18 31.56
N HIS A 453 36.85 19.25 30.26
CA HIS A 453 36.14 20.10 29.30
C HIS A 453 34.84 19.40 28.80
N LYS A 454 33.71 20.07 28.93
CA LYS A 454 32.40 19.54 28.50
C LYS A 454 32.24 19.58 26.98
N GLN A 455 32.96 18.73 26.26
CA GLN A 455 32.84 18.54 24.83
C GLN A 455 32.03 17.25 24.54
N TYR A 456 30.86 17.43 23.91
CA TYR A 456 29.90 16.36 23.62
C TYR A 456 29.80 16.14 22.10
N ASP A 457 30.89 15.70 21.48
CA ASP A 457 30.98 15.43 20.06
C ASP A 457 30.67 13.96 19.72
N ILE A 458 30.88 13.57 18.45
CA ILE A 458 30.64 12.21 17.96
C ILE A 458 31.58 11.20 18.68
N ALA A 459 32.82 11.57 19.01
CA ALA A 459 33.72 10.69 19.72
C ALA A 459 33.22 10.41 21.14
N PHE A 460 32.68 11.43 21.83
CA PHE A 460 32.09 11.28 23.16
C PHE A 460 30.89 10.30 23.13
N GLU A 461 30.03 10.35 22.10
CA GLU A 461 28.92 9.41 21.94
C GLU A 461 29.42 8.00 21.63
N ASN A 462 30.33 7.87 20.66
CA ASN A 462 30.79 6.57 20.17
C ASN A 462 31.61 5.80 21.18
N VAL A 463 32.36 6.47 22.07
CA VAL A 463 33.06 5.82 23.17
C VAL A 463 32.07 5.10 24.09
N GLN A 464 30.97 5.76 24.49
CA GLN A 464 29.97 5.14 25.34
C GLN A 464 29.25 3.97 24.64
N ALA A 465 28.83 4.16 23.39
CA ALA A 465 28.17 3.12 22.61
C ALA A 465 29.12 1.92 22.35
N GLY A 466 30.38 2.19 22.06
CA GLY A 466 31.42 1.17 21.84
C GLY A 466 31.69 0.35 23.10
N GLU A 467 31.78 0.98 24.25
CA GLU A 467 31.99 0.28 25.53
C GLU A 467 30.81 -0.64 25.86
N ARG A 468 29.56 -0.20 25.65
CA ARG A 468 28.40 -1.06 25.83
C ARG A 468 28.47 -2.30 24.93
N THR A 469 28.72 -2.13 23.65
CA THR A 469 28.83 -3.23 22.68
C THR A 469 29.99 -4.16 23.02
N SER A 470 31.14 -3.61 23.36
CA SER A 470 32.35 -4.36 23.76
C SER A 470 32.05 -5.28 24.95
N HIS A 471 31.36 -4.78 25.98
CA HIS A 471 30.97 -5.58 27.14
C HIS A 471 29.98 -6.69 26.75
N LEU A 472 28.93 -6.38 25.98
CA LEU A 472 27.94 -7.38 25.59
C LEU A 472 28.54 -8.54 24.80
N PHE A 473 29.41 -8.29 23.83
CA PHE A 473 30.04 -9.35 23.06
C PHE A 473 30.99 -10.24 23.92
N ARG A 474 31.73 -9.64 24.83
CA ARG A 474 32.63 -10.40 25.75
C ARG A 474 31.82 -11.19 26.78
N LEU A 475 30.75 -10.62 27.31
CA LEU A 475 29.80 -11.33 28.18
C LEU A 475 29.15 -12.52 27.47
N ALA A 476 28.84 -12.38 26.19
CA ALA A 476 28.33 -13.47 25.38
C ALA A 476 29.38 -14.57 25.20
N ASN A 477 30.62 -14.23 24.89
CA ASN A 477 31.73 -15.20 24.82
C ASN A 477 31.95 -15.91 26.16
N HIS A 478 31.99 -15.17 27.24
CA HIS A 478 32.24 -15.72 28.60
C HIS A 478 31.13 -16.68 29.03
N ASN A 479 29.87 -16.40 28.62
CA ASN A 479 28.70 -17.19 29.02
C ASN A 479 28.24 -18.20 27.96
N ALA A 480 28.96 -18.38 26.86
CA ALA A 480 28.54 -19.18 25.71
C ALA A 480 27.13 -18.77 25.20
N GLY A 481 26.87 -17.46 25.09
CA GLY A 481 25.61 -16.87 24.73
C GLY A 481 25.63 -16.14 23.39
N LEU A 482 24.47 -15.64 22.97
CA LEU A 482 24.30 -14.80 21.79
C LEU A 482 23.93 -13.37 22.23
N VAL A 483 24.55 -12.37 21.60
CA VAL A 483 24.12 -10.97 21.75
C VAL A 483 22.90 -10.73 20.88
N VAL A 484 21.82 -10.28 21.51
CA VAL A 484 20.56 -9.88 20.84
C VAL A 484 20.58 -8.39 20.57
N GLY A 485 20.44 -8.03 19.29
CA GLY A 485 20.35 -6.65 18.84
C GLY A 485 18.99 -6.02 19.10
N THR A 486 19.00 -4.73 19.32
CA THR A 486 17.81 -3.94 19.66
C THR A 486 17.48 -2.86 18.63
N GLY A 487 18.44 -2.46 17.77
CA GLY A 487 18.26 -1.40 16.78
C GLY A 487 17.14 -1.69 15.80
N ASP A 488 16.30 -0.70 15.52
CA ASP A 488 15.09 -0.82 14.72
C ASP A 488 15.27 -0.38 13.25
N LEU A 489 14.23 -0.57 12.44
CA LEU A 489 14.23 -0.21 11.03
C LEU A 489 14.36 1.31 10.80
N SER A 490 13.74 2.13 11.64
CA SER A 490 13.73 3.60 11.52
C SER A 490 15.12 4.17 11.79
N GLU A 491 15.80 3.66 12.82
CA GLU A 491 17.18 4.02 13.13
C GLU A 491 18.14 3.66 12.00
N LEU A 492 17.97 2.46 11.42
CA LEU A 492 18.76 2.03 10.27
C LEU A 492 18.50 2.88 9.03
N ALA A 493 17.26 3.31 8.80
CA ALA A 493 16.89 4.17 7.69
C ALA A 493 17.54 5.56 7.80
N LEU A 494 17.50 6.14 9.01
CA LEU A 494 17.99 7.47 9.29
C LEU A 494 19.49 7.50 9.63
N GLY A 495 20.13 6.33 9.76
CA GLY A 495 21.50 6.21 10.25
C GLY A 495 21.65 6.77 11.66
N TRP A 496 20.60 6.70 12.47
CA TRP A 496 20.59 7.12 13.87
C TRP A 496 21.14 6.03 14.77
N SER A 497 22.34 5.63 14.49
CA SER A 497 23.11 4.60 15.18
C SER A 497 24.59 4.86 15.01
N THR A 498 25.39 4.31 15.92
CA THR A 498 26.86 4.35 15.82
C THR A 498 27.34 3.24 14.88
N TYR A 499 28.21 3.56 13.93
CA TYR A 499 28.72 2.58 12.96
C TYR A 499 30.03 1.96 13.41
N GLY A 500 30.10 0.63 13.38
CA GLY A 500 31.30 -0.15 13.61
C GLY A 500 31.71 -0.34 15.08
N VAL A 501 31.13 0.43 15.99
CA VAL A 501 31.52 0.46 17.41
C VAL A 501 30.35 0.40 18.38
N GLY A 502 29.12 0.31 17.93
CA GLY A 502 28.01 0.58 18.81
C GLY A 502 26.79 -0.34 18.66
N ASP A 503 25.68 0.22 19.01
CA ASP A 503 24.37 -0.36 19.28
C ASP A 503 23.72 -1.11 18.09
N HIS A 504 24.15 -0.85 16.87
CA HIS A 504 23.68 -1.59 15.69
C HIS A 504 24.34 -2.97 15.55
N MET A 505 25.39 -3.29 16.33
CA MET A 505 26.12 -4.56 16.26
C MET A 505 25.54 -5.59 17.22
N SER A 506 25.34 -6.80 16.71
CA SER A 506 24.85 -7.96 17.49
C SER A 506 25.10 -9.26 16.71
N HIS A 507 24.91 -10.40 17.36
CA HIS A 507 24.90 -11.69 16.67
C HIS A 507 23.58 -11.90 15.89
N TYR A 508 22.46 -11.41 16.44
CA TYR A 508 21.15 -11.47 15.81
C TYR A 508 20.28 -10.31 16.27
N ASN A 509 19.68 -9.54 15.33
CA ASN A 509 18.86 -8.39 15.67
C ASN A 509 17.37 -8.67 15.40
N VAL A 510 16.57 -8.76 16.46
CA VAL A 510 15.14 -9.08 16.36
C VAL A 510 14.27 -7.93 15.85
N ASN A 511 14.74 -6.68 15.96
CA ASN A 511 13.99 -5.49 15.58
C ASN A 511 14.38 -4.93 14.19
N VAL A 512 15.34 -5.54 13.50
CA VAL A 512 15.97 -5.01 12.27
C VAL A 512 15.00 -4.59 11.16
N SER A 513 13.80 -5.18 11.15
CA SER A 513 12.74 -4.94 10.17
C SER A 513 11.47 -4.32 10.77
N VAL A 514 11.52 -3.90 12.04
CA VAL A 514 10.38 -3.33 12.76
C VAL A 514 10.59 -1.83 12.94
N PRO A 515 9.75 -0.96 12.37
CA PRO A 515 9.89 0.49 12.54
C PRO A 515 9.46 0.94 13.94
N LYS A 516 9.96 2.09 14.38
CA LYS A 516 9.74 2.66 15.72
C LYS A 516 8.25 2.77 16.08
N THR A 517 7.44 3.25 15.15
CA THR A 517 6.00 3.38 15.35
C THR A 517 5.32 2.02 15.58
N LEU A 518 5.73 0.97 14.85
CA LEU A 518 5.20 -0.37 15.06
C LEU A 518 5.67 -0.97 16.40
N ILE A 519 6.90 -0.70 16.84
CA ILE A 519 7.39 -1.12 18.17
C ILE A 519 6.49 -0.57 19.29
N GLN A 520 6.07 0.69 19.22
CA GLN A 520 5.13 1.27 20.20
C GLN A 520 3.82 0.49 20.27
N TYR A 521 3.24 0.16 19.10
CA TYR A 521 2.01 -0.64 19.05
C TYR A 521 2.21 -2.07 19.54
N LEU A 522 3.33 -2.72 19.21
CA LEU A 522 3.68 -4.06 19.69
C LEU A 522 3.76 -4.11 21.21
N ILE A 523 4.47 -3.17 21.84
CA ILE A 523 4.59 -3.09 23.29
C ILE A 523 3.21 -2.86 23.93
N GLY A 524 2.39 -1.97 23.35
CA GLY A 524 1.02 -1.73 23.81
C GLY A 524 0.14 -2.98 23.70
N TRP A 525 0.24 -3.70 22.61
CA TRP A 525 -0.48 -4.95 22.40
C TRP A 525 -0.02 -6.05 23.36
N VAL A 526 1.28 -6.23 23.56
CA VAL A 526 1.82 -7.20 24.55
C VAL A 526 1.33 -6.87 25.95
N ALA A 527 1.30 -5.59 26.33
CA ALA A 527 0.81 -5.16 27.65
C ALA A 527 -0.67 -5.53 27.91
N GLN A 528 -1.49 -5.61 26.85
CA GLN A 528 -2.92 -5.90 26.91
C GLN A 528 -3.26 -7.37 26.65
N SER A 529 -2.36 -8.13 26.00
CA SER A 529 -2.62 -9.49 25.52
C SER A 529 -2.69 -10.57 26.62
N GLY A 530 -2.34 -10.25 27.87
CA GLY A 530 -2.29 -11.21 28.98
C GLY A 530 -1.16 -12.24 28.90
N GLN A 531 -0.21 -12.09 27.95
CA GLN A 531 0.91 -13.03 27.79
C GLN A 531 1.96 -12.90 28.90
N PHE A 532 2.00 -11.80 29.59
CA PHE A 532 2.90 -11.52 30.70
C PHE A 532 2.12 -11.15 31.97
N SER A 533 2.80 -11.24 33.11
CA SER A 533 2.22 -10.89 34.40
C SER A 533 1.93 -9.38 34.51
N GLU A 534 1.02 -9.01 35.42
CA GLU A 534 0.64 -7.61 35.68
C GLU A 534 1.84 -6.66 35.96
N PRO A 535 2.88 -7.07 36.74
CA PRO A 535 4.07 -6.23 36.94
C PRO A 535 4.80 -5.90 35.63
N VAL A 536 4.84 -6.83 34.66
CA VAL A 536 5.40 -6.57 33.33
C VAL A 536 4.53 -5.55 32.61
N SER A 537 3.21 -5.77 32.54
CA SER A 537 2.28 -4.85 31.85
C SER A 537 2.35 -3.42 32.41
N LYS A 538 2.46 -3.26 33.73
CA LYS A 538 2.67 -1.95 34.36
C LYS A 538 4.01 -1.31 33.97
N SER A 539 5.06 -2.10 33.83
CA SER A 539 6.38 -1.62 33.40
C SER A 539 6.34 -1.18 31.92
N LEU A 540 5.62 -1.93 31.06
CA LEU A 540 5.45 -1.60 29.64
C LEU A 540 4.70 -0.26 29.44
N ALA A 541 3.65 -0.01 30.22
CA ALA A 541 2.92 1.27 30.19
C ALA A 541 3.86 2.47 30.49
N ARG A 542 4.75 2.32 31.48
CA ARG A 542 5.74 3.37 31.81
C ARG A 542 6.78 3.60 30.69
N VAL A 543 7.17 2.54 30.01
CA VAL A 543 8.08 2.64 28.85
C VAL A 543 7.43 3.40 27.71
N LEU A 544 6.15 3.15 27.44
CA LEU A 544 5.38 3.87 26.41
C LEU A 544 5.25 5.37 26.70
N ASP A 545 5.23 5.77 27.96
CA ASP A 545 5.16 7.17 28.40
C ASP A 545 6.54 7.88 28.46
N THR A 546 7.62 7.18 28.09
CA THR A 546 8.98 7.72 28.16
C THR A 546 9.35 8.40 26.84
N GLU A 547 9.94 9.61 26.94
CA GLU A 547 10.44 10.34 25.77
C GLU A 547 11.62 9.60 25.10
N ILE A 548 11.62 9.59 23.77
CA ILE A 548 12.65 8.89 23.00
C ILE A 548 13.96 9.69 22.99
N SER A 549 14.99 9.16 23.63
CA SER A 549 16.33 9.75 23.69
C SER A 549 17.40 8.67 23.70
N PRO A 550 18.54 8.85 23.00
CA PRO A 550 19.64 7.90 23.05
C PRO A 550 20.45 7.99 24.36
N GLU A 551 20.19 9.02 25.19
CA GLU A 551 20.88 9.27 26.46
C GLU A 551 22.44 9.20 26.39
N LEU A 552 22.99 9.62 25.27
CA LEU A 552 24.45 9.72 25.07
C LEU A 552 24.98 11.11 25.41
N LYS A 553 24.15 12.16 25.27
CA LYS A 553 24.42 13.55 25.65
C LYS A 553 23.35 14.09 26.58
N PRO A 554 23.68 15.05 27.44
CA PRO A 554 22.69 15.74 28.27
C PRO A 554 21.59 16.42 27.42
N ASN A 555 20.33 16.26 27.83
CA ASN A 555 19.16 16.90 27.23
C ASN A 555 18.97 16.63 25.69
N GLN A 556 19.47 15.52 25.20
CA GLN A 556 19.31 15.15 23.79
C GLN A 556 17.92 14.56 23.55
N LYS A 557 17.18 15.20 22.65
CA LYS A 557 15.92 14.66 22.10
C LYS A 557 16.16 14.20 20.67
N THR A 558 15.85 12.95 20.38
CA THR A 558 16.05 12.36 19.05
C THR A 558 15.28 13.11 17.98
N GLU A 559 14.01 13.40 18.24
CA GLU A 559 13.11 14.01 17.24
C GLU A 559 13.45 15.46 16.91
N ASP A 560 14.18 16.18 17.76
CA ASP A 560 14.69 17.53 17.44
C ASP A 560 15.71 17.51 16.30
N VAL A 561 16.43 16.40 16.13
CA VAL A 561 17.49 16.25 15.13
C VAL A 561 17.01 15.56 13.86
N ILE A 562 16.27 14.47 14.00
CA ILE A 562 15.86 13.64 12.86
C ILE A 562 14.39 13.87 12.45
N GLY A 563 13.62 14.59 13.24
CA GLY A 563 12.18 14.79 13.08
C GLY A 563 11.33 13.71 13.74
N PRO A 564 10.01 13.93 13.81
CA PRO A 564 9.07 12.99 14.41
C PRO A 564 9.11 11.62 13.74
N TYR A 565 9.26 10.56 14.52
CA TYR A 565 9.29 9.20 13.99
C TYR A 565 8.04 8.82 13.21
N GLU A 566 6.88 9.35 13.57
CA GLU A 566 5.64 9.10 12.82
C GLU A 566 5.69 9.63 11.38
N LEU A 567 6.36 10.77 11.13
CA LEU A 567 6.62 11.27 9.78
C LEU A 567 7.76 10.50 9.11
N GLN A 568 8.80 10.16 9.83
CA GLN A 568 9.95 9.47 9.26
C GLN A 568 9.60 8.04 8.82
N ASP A 569 8.81 7.32 9.60
CA ASP A 569 8.29 6.00 9.24
C ASP A 569 7.30 6.07 8.08
N PHE A 570 6.49 7.13 8.01
CA PHE A 570 5.64 7.41 6.87
C PHE A 570 6.47 7.62 5.58
N HIS A 571 7.50 8.47 5.66
CA HIS A 571 8.43 8.70 4.54
C HIS A 571 9.14 7.41 4.12
N LEU A 572 9.62 6.63 5.08
CA LEU A 572 10.28 5.35 4.86
C LEU A 572 9.38 4.35 4.14
N TYR A 573 8.13 4.22 4.60
CA TYR A 573 7.18 3.27 4.02
C TYR A 573 6.96 3.51 2.52
N TYR A 574 6.64 4.76 2.15
CA TYR A 574 6.36 5.08 0.76
C TYR A 574 7.60 5.13 -0.13
N THR A 575 8.75 5.51 0.43
CA THR A 575 10.02 5.53 -0.31
C THR A 575 10.57 4.12 -0.53
N LEU A 576 10.65 3.30 0.52
CA LEU A 576 11.27 1.98 0.45
C LEU A 576 10.37 0.97 -0.27
N ARG A 577 9.11 0.89 0.13
CA ARG A 577 8.18 -0.11 -0.40
C ARG A 577 7.74 0.17 -1.83
N PHE A 578 7.42 1.41 -2.14
CA PHE A 578 6.84 1.79 -3.44
C PHE A 578 7.79 2.57 -4.34
N GLY A 579 8.85 3.17 -3.80
CA GLY A 579 9.79 4.00 -4.56
C GLY A 579 9.17 5.30 -5.05
N TYR A 580 8.21 5.86 -4.31
CA TYR A 580 7.53 7.08 -4.72
C TYR A 580 8.46 8.29 -4.75
N ALA A 581 8.20 9.19 -5.69
CA ALA A 581 8.88 10.48 -5.75
C ALA A 581 8.59 11.31 -4.48
N PRO A 582 9.54 12.11 -3.99
CA PRO A 582 9.38 12.92 -2.78
C PRO A 582 8.15 13.84 -2.80
N SER A 583 7.82 14.43 -3.96
CA SER A 583 6.62 15.27 -4.11
C SER A 583 5.33 14.48 -3.86
N LYS A 584 5.26 13.23 -4.32
CA LYS A 584 4.11 12.33 -4.05
C LYS A 584 4.08 11.91 -2.57
N VAL A 585 5.23 11.58 -1.97
CA VAL A 585 5.31 11.26 -0.54
C VAL A 585 4.82 12.45 0.31
N ALA A 586 5.23 13.68 -0.03
CA ALA A 586 4.77 14.88 0.66
C ALA A 586 3.26 15.14 0.48
N PHE A 587 2.72 14.88 -0.72
CA PHE A 587 1.27 14.98 -0.97
C PHE A 587 0.46 14.00 -0.12
N LEU A 588 0.92 12.75 -0.03
CA LEU A 588 0.30 11.72 0.83
C LEU A 588 0.43 12.08 2.32
N ALA A 589 1.63 12.53 2.75
CA ALA A 589 1.86 12.97 4.11
C ALA A 589 0.96 14.16 4.48
N TRP A 590 0.84 15.16 3.59
CA TRP A 590 -0.08 16.28 3.80
C TRP A 590 -1.54 15.82 3.86
N THR A 591 -1.95 14.87 3.01
CA THR A 591 -3.30 14.31 3.05
C THR A 591 -3.61 13.63 4.39
N ALA A 592 -2.64 12.89 4.94
CA ALA A 592 -2.81 12.15 6.19
C ALA A 592 -2.67 13.01 7.45
N TRP A 593 -1.82 14.04 7.43
CA TRP A 593 -1.33 14.72 8.62
C TRP A 593 -1.59 16.25 8.66
N ARG A 594 -2.37 16.80 7.70
CA ARG A 594 -2.63 18.25 7.58
C ARG A 594 -3.26 18.92 8.80
N ASP A 595 -3.85 18.15 9.71
CA ASP A 595 -4.39 18.61 10.98
C ASP A 595 -3.32 18.73 12.09
N LYS A 596 -2.15 18.11 11.90
CA LYS A 596 -1.04 18.09 12.86
C LYS A 596 0.21 18.79 12.35
N TYR A 597 0.54 18.65 11.07
CA TYR A 597 1.75 19.20 10.46
C TYR A 597 1.43 20.09 9.25
N SER A 598 2.06 21.23 9.19
CA SER A 598 2.05 22.07 7.99
C SER A 598 2.84 21.40 6.84
N LEU A 599 2.52 21.75 5.60
CA LEU A 599 3.28 21.26 4.43
C LEU A 599 4.77 21.68 4.51
N ARG A 600 5.07 22.83 5.13
CA ARG A 600 6.44 23.30 5.36
C ARG A 600 7.22 22.37 6.30
N GLU A 601 6.60 21.92 7.37
CA GLU A 601 7.20 20.96 8.32
C GLU A 601 7.39 19.59 7.67
N ILE A 602 6.37 19.09 6.96
CA ILE A 602 6.46 17.83 6.19
C ILE A 602 7.63 17.90 5.20
N ARG A 603 7.75 18.98 4.45
CA ARG A 603 8.86 19.18 3.51
C ARG A 603 10.22 19.23 4.20
N LYS A 604 10.33 19.93 5.34
CA LYS A 604 11.56 20.01 6.15
C LYS A 604 12.01 18.62 6.58
N TRP A 605 11.13 17.85 7.16
CA TRP A 605 11.47 16.53 7.68
C TRP A 605 11.67 15.48 6.59
N LEU A 606 10.96 15.61 5.47
CA LEU A 606 11.24 14.80 4.28
C LEU A 606 12.63 15.11 3.71
N GLU A 607 13.07 16.36 3.66
CA GLU A 607 14.44 16.70 3.25
C GLU A 607 15.48 16.04 4.15
N VAL A 608 15.29 16.10 5.47
CA VAL A 608 16.15 15.41 6.44
C VAL A 608 16.20 13.92 6.18
N PHE A 609 15.02 13.29 5.97
CA PHE A 609 14.92 11.87 5.62
C PHE A 609 15.72 11.53 4.37
N LEU A 610 15.51 12.25 3.27
CA LEU A 610 16.14 11.97 1.98
C LEU A 610 17.68 12.09 2.05
N ARG A 611 18.20 13.15 2.69
CA ARG A 611 19.66 13.31 2.89
C ARG A 611 20.23 12.18 3.70
N ARG A 612 19.57 11.83 4.82
CA ARG A 612 20.02 10.74 5.68
C ARG A 612 19.93 9.39 4.97
N PHE A 613 18.79 9.07 4.40
CA PHE A 613 18.53 7.76 3.80
C PHE A 613 19.43 7.46 2.59
N PHE A 614 19.51 8.38 1.64
CA PHE A 614 20.23 8.15 0.36
C PHE A 614 21.71 8.52 0.40
N GLN A 615 22.13 9.43 1.27
CA GLN A 615 23.49 9.96 1.25
C GLN A 615 24.29 9.57 2.49
N THR A 616 23.83 9.95 3.71
CA THR A 616 24.67 9.87 4.89
C THR A 616 24.59 8.58 5.66
N SER A 617 23.59 7.74 5.42
CA SER A 617 23.33 6.52 6.20
C SER A 617 23.60 5.22 5.43
N GLN A 618 23.74 5.27 4.11
CA GLN A 618 23.84 4.06 3.30
C GLN A 618 25.05 3.20 3.68
N PHE A 619 26.19 3.80 3.91
CA PHE A 619 27.40 3.05 4.31
C PHE A 619 27.21 2.30 5.64
N LYS A 620 26.41 2.82 6.58
CA LYS A 620 26.11 2.18 7.86
C LYS A 620 25.33 0.87 7.69
N ARG A 621 24.63 0.69 6.58
CA ARG A 621 23.85 -0.52 6.28
C ARG A 621 24.66 -1.63 5.59
N SER A 622 25.92 -1.38 5.25
CA SER A 622 26.78 -2.36 4.58
C SER A 622 27.06 -3.59 5.44
N ALA A 623 27.13 -3.43 6.76
CA ALA A 623 27.43 -4.49 7.71
C ALA A 623 26.34 -4.58 8.79
N LEU A 624 25.15 -5.11 8.40
CA LEU A 624 24.05 -5.33 9.33
C LEU A 624 24.03 -6.77 9.86
N PRO A 625 23.71 -6.96 11.17
CA PRO A 625 23.42 -8.27 11.74
C PRO A 625 22.29 -8.96 11.00
N ASN A 626 22.23 -10.29 11.08
CA ASN A 626 21.05 -11.03 10.64
C ASN A 626 19.86 -10.71 11.54
N GLY A 627 18.66 -10.79 10.99
CA GLY A 627 17.41 -10.64 11.72
C GLY A 627 16.21 -10.94 10.83
N PRO A 628 15.03 -11.18 11.40
CA PRO A 628 13.87 -11.59 10.65
C PRO A 628 13.25 -10.41 9.90
N LYS A 629 12.78 -10.66 8.68
CA LYS A 629 11.99 -9.70 7.92
C LYS A 629 10.51 -9.85 8.30
N VAL A 630 9.90 -8.79 8.80
CA VAL A 630 8.50 -8.81 9.26
C VAL A 630 7.51 -8.22 8.25
N GLY A 631 7.95 -7.46 7.27
CA GLY A 631 7.07 -6.82 6.28
C GLY A 631 7.65 -6.76 4.88
N SER A 632 6.78 -6.70 3.87
CA SER A 632 7.18 -6.50 2.48
C SER A 632 7.76 -5.10 2.30
N GLY A 633 8.98 -4.98 1.75
CA GLY A 633 9.71 -3.72 1.68
C GLY A 633 10.21 -3.24 3.05
N GLY A 634 10.36 -4.14 4.04
CA GLY A 634 10.72 -3.82 5.42
C GLY A 634 12.15 -4.21 5.81
N SER A 635 13.03 -4.54 4.87
CA SER A 635 14.42 -4.92 5.18
C SER A 635 15.44 -4.04 4.49
N LEU A 636 16.23 -3.34 5.27
CA LEU A 636 17.35 -2.50 4.80
C LEU A 636 18.68 -3.26 4.73
N SER A 637 18.66 -4.56 5.03
CA SER A 637 19.82 -5.43 4.83
C SER A 637 20.19 -5.51 3.35
N PRO A 638 21.47 -5.49 2.97
CA PRO A 638 21.91 -5.74 1.60
C PRO A 638 21.54 -7.15 1.10
N ARG A 639 21.17 -8.05 2.01
CA ARG A 639 20.60 -9.37 1.70
C ARG A 639 19.07 -9.37 1.52
N GLY A 640 18.41 -8.24 1.80
CA GLY A 640 16.96 -8.09 1.78
C GLY A 640 16.44 -7.20 0.65
N ASP A 641 15.57 -6.24 1.00
CA ASP A 641 14.81 -5.43 0.05
C ASP A 641 15.56 -4.23 -0.55
N TRP A 642 16.69 -3.84 0.07
CA TRP A 642 17.39 -2.62 -0.31
C TRP A 642 18.88 -2.86 -0.56
N ARG A 643 19.31 -2.58 -1.79
CA ARG A 643 20.72 -2.60 -2.18
C ARG A 643 21.05 -1.30 -2.89
N ALA A 644 21.91 -0.51 -2.32
CA ALA A 644 22.39 0.74 -2.91
C ALA A 644 23.88 0.90 -2.69
N PRO A 645 24.58 1.64 -3.56
CA PRO A 645 25.98 1.98 -3.33
C PRO A 645 26.12 2.83 -2.05
N SER A 646 27.19 2.59 -1.29
CA SER A 646 27.42 3.27 -0.02
C SER A 646 27.90 4.72 -0.16
N ASP A 647 28.32 5.10 -1.35
CA ASP A 647 28.84 6.40 -1.76
C ASP A 647 27.86 7.19 -2.66
N GLY A 648 26.59 6.78 -2.67
CA GLY A 648 25.51 7.47 -3.40
C GLY A 648 25.20 8.86 -2.86
N ASN A 649 24.41 9.63 -3.60
CA ASN A 649 23.96 10.96 -3.19
C ASN A 649 22.43 11.12 -3.32
N ALA A 650 21.89 12.16 -2.70
CA ALA A 650 20.45 12.41 -2.66
C ALA A 650 19.97 13.44 -3.71
N SER A 651 20.79 13.88 -4.66
CA SER A 651 20.52 15.04 -5.51
C SER A 651 19.21 14.94 -6.30
N VAL A 652 18.91 13.77 -6.89
CA VAL A 652 17.69 13.54 -7.68
C VAL A 652 16.43 13.73 -6.83
N TRP A 653 16.42 13.12 -5.64
CA TRP A 653 15.29 13.24 -4.71
C TRP A 653 15.15 14.65 -4.15
N LEU A 654 16.26 15.32 -3.82
CA LEU A 654 16.26 16.71 -3.34
C LEU A 654 15.81 17.70 -4.43
N GLN A 655 16.07 17.38 -5.71
CA GLN A 655 15.55 18.19 -6.81
C GLN A 655 14.02 18.10 -6.89
N ASP A 656 13.44 16.92 -6.68
CA ASP A 656 11.98 16.73 -6.71
C ASP A 656 11.27 17.48 -5.56
N LEU A 657 11.92 17.72 -4.42
CA LEU A 657 11.39 18.56 -3.34
C LEU A 657 11.05 20.00 -3.79
N LYS A 658 11.66 20.47 -4.88
CA LYS A 658 11.36 21.82 -5.42
C LYS A 658 9.94 21.94 -5.96
N LYS A 659 9.29 20.81 -6.27
CA LYS A 659 7.89 20.76 -6.70
C LYS A 659 6.90 20.99 -5.54
N ILE A 660 7.36 20.88 -4.28
CA ILE A 660 6.51 21.07 -3.10
C ILE A 660 6.44 22.55 -2.77
N PRO A 661 5.24 23.15 -2.67
CA PRO A 661 5.08 24.55 -2.33
C PRO A 661 5.66 24.89 -0.95
N THR A 662 6.32 26.06 -0.83
CA THR A 662 6.95 26.52 0.42
C THR A 662 6.06 27.40 1.29
N GLY A 663 4.88 27.77 0.80
CA GLY A 663 3.95 28.69 1.45
C GLY A 663 2.51 28.18 1.35
N ALA A 664 2.17 27.16 2.10
CA ALA A 664 0.79 26.70 2.28
C ALA A 664 0.49 26.60 3.76
#